data_d658253169838d271af704a9413cee78
#
_entry.id   d658253169838d271af704a9413cee78
#
_cell.length_a   1.000
_cell.length_b   1.000
_cell.length_c   1.000
_cell.angle_alpha   90.00
_cell.angle_beta   90.00
_cell.angle_gamma   90.00
#
_symmetry.space_group_name_H-M   'P 1'
#
loop_
_entity.id
_entity.type
_entity.pdbx_description
1 polymer ?
#
loop_
_entity_poly.entity_id
_entity_poly.type
_entity_poly.pdbx_seq_one_letter_code
_entity_poly.pdbx_strand_id
1 'polypeptide(L)'
;MASSASKRRKTDEALVELHRGSYLSQRALAGVLKYVRDNGLPDNISRSSQYRANENIVANESNAYGKVLRCIDMPLESGGNFENWVCCPGPFLYSCCKSSAPVRELLRRSLQARPCSLASPWHIILYFDGISPRDPLAKGKDYRGVDAVYWSFAEFDNSLGNEDAWFTLNTARCAKIKSMPGGIGQCIKMILKYIFFYTAGGFNFETSGVTVDTSENGDATSHATIVAQLSCVIGDEEALRELHMNKGHAGSKPCALCRNVLNRKFDYLRYDASGIFVTDACLDASKIRKNDDATIIAILERLRPDWDKFQRGEFSDGEYKTITQHKGWNFHPEHIALDPGLRYLPASFICFDWMHIYFVGGIFDREVKALLGHAQFKHLCNASDLHTYFMKWTWPSKHHSAACVWETGELQAGASEELSTLPVLCRYLRQVVAKHPSSDPVAPQIASMLALQDAVDLIITAARRLPVTTAQIESAIVKHLRCHQDAYGEGYWVYKHHMATHLAAMFEKHGSLSCFVQERKHKFVKRFAKDHMSKKGPEKALMVQLTAQHAHDLKTMRVSTGLVDPTKATQKLLNALKRMCPGTQTAVSSIEANTDYGRIRRGDIVLLGSGGMHAAVQVWFHVKCDDGESQVLVQQLATKHVNAAEGYSRHIFLNDTDPVLMSLTSLKTPVIYRNIENDITCIWPVEYKSRCC
;
A
#
# COMPACT_ATOMS: atom_id res chain seq x y z
N MET A 1 -48.60 6.31 33.11
CA MET A 1 -47.98 5.49 32.03
C MET A 1 -48.02 6.14 30.64
N ALA A 2 -49.02 6.93 30.28
CA ALA A 2 -49.09 7.62 28.96
C ALA A 2 -47.98 8.65 28.70
N SER A 3 -47.39 9.28 29.73
CA SER A 3 -46.35 10.29 29.56
C SER A 3 -44.96 9.73 29.12
N SER A 4 -44.65 8.49 29.48
CA SER A 4 -43.34 7.87 29.11
C SER A 4 -43.35 7.38 27.66
N ALA A 5 -44.42 6.84 27.18
CA ALA A 5 -44.59 6.39 25.80
C ALA A 5 -44.58 7.57 24.81
N SER A 6 -45.21 8.70 25.17
CA SER A 6 -45.18 9.92 24.37
C SER A 6 -43.80 10.57 24.29
N LYS A 7 -43.06 10.60 25.41
CA LYS A 7 -41.66 11.08 25.42
C LYS A 7 -40.74 10.21 24.55
N ARG A 8 -40.88 8.90 24.66
CA ARG A 8 -40.08 7.94 23.86
C ARG A 8 -40.34 8.12 22.37
N ARG A 9 -41.60 8.24 21.95
CA ARG A 9 -41.97 8.48 20.54
C ARG A 9 -41.39 9.78 20.00
N LYS A 10 -41.43 10.90 20.74
CA LYS A 10 -40.83 12.17 20.34
C LYS A 10 -39.31 12.06 20.18
N THR A 11 -38.62 11.30 21.04
CA THR A 11 -37.17 11.05 20.94
C THR A 11 -36.86 10.23 19.70
N ASP A 12 -37.65 9.19 19.39
CA ASP A 12 -37.45 8.35 18.21
C ASP A 12 -37.66 9.14 16.91
N GLU A 13 -38.71 10.00 16.86
CA GLU A 13 -38.97 10.89 15.72
C GLU A 13 -37.82 11.89 15.49
N ALA A 14 -37.30 12.51 16.54
CA ALA A 14 -36.16 13.42 16.47
C ALA A 14 -34.87 12.72 16.00
N LEU A 15 -34.64 11.48 16.42
CA LEU A 15 -33.49 10.68 15.95
C LEU A 15 -33.58 10.34 14.47
N VAL A 16 -34.78 10.00 13.98
CA VAL A 16 -35.03 9.72 12.57
C VAL A 16 -34.84 10.99 11.73
N GLU A 17 -35.36 12.12 12.20
CA GLU A 17 -35.20 13.42 11.54
C GLU A 17 -33.72 13.83 11.45
N LEU A 18 -32.98 13.73 12.56
CA LEU A 18 -31.57 14.03 12.61
C LEU A 18 -30.75 13.10 11.67
N HIS A 19 -31.08 11.80 11.65
CA HIS A 19 -30.44 10.84 10.77
C HIS A 19 -30.65 11.17 9.28
N ARG A 20 -31.90 11.45 8.89
CA ARG A 20 -32.24 11.74 7.50
C ARG A 20 -31.80 13.14 7.07
N GLY A 21 -31.93 14.14 7.92
CA GLY A 21 -31.57 15.53 7.62
C GLY A 21 -30.07 15.78 7.52
N SER A 22 -29.26 15.00 8.24
CA SER A 22 -27.78 15.17 8.23
C SER A 22 -27.04 14.21 7.34
N TYR A 23 -27.71 13.28 6.66
CA TYR A 23 -27.08 12.24 5.81
C TYR A 23 -26.00 11.41 6.53
N LEU A 24 -26.05 11.32 7.85
CA LEU A 24 -25.13 10.51 8.64
C LEU A 24 -25.53 9.03 8.57
N SER A 25 -24.54 8.13 8.52
CA SER A 25 -24.86 6.71 8.72
C SER A 25 -25.34 6.47 10.16
N GLN A 26 -26.14 5.44 10.39
CA GLN A 26 -26.61 5.07 11.74
C GLN A 26 -25.46 4.91 12.74
N ARG A 27 -24.33 4.35 12.29
CA ARG A 27 -23.11 4.19 13.09
C ARG A 27 -22.49 5.55 13.44
N ALA A 28 -22.41 6.46 12.48
CA ALA A 28 -21.88 7.80 12.70
C ALA A 28 -22.78 8.59 13.66
N LEU A 29 -24.09 8.55 13.49
CA LEU A 29 -25.04 9.19 14.37
C LEU A 29 -24.95 8.65 15.81
N ALA A 30 -24.88 7.32 15.98
CA ALA A 30 -24.70 6.69 17.29
C ALA A 30 -23.39 7.14 17.96
N GLY A 31 -22.30 7.27 17.19
CA GLY A 31 -21.02 7.79 17.68
C GLY A 31 -21.13 9.25 18.16
N VAL A 32 -21.77 10.11 17.38
CA VAL A 32 -22.01 11.52 17.75
C VAL A 32 -22.86 11.61 19.02
N LEU A 33 -23.96 10.88 19.09
CA LEU A 33 -24.85 10.90 20.25
C LEU A 33 -24.16 10.37 21.52
N LYS A 34 -23.33 9.33 21.38
CA LYS A 34 -22.51 8.84 22.48
C LYS A 34 -21.52 9.90 22.96
N TYR A 35 -20.81 10.55 22.03
CA TYR A 35 -19.86 11.61 22.36
C TYR A 35 -20.53 12.77 23.11
N VAL A 36 -21.67 13.24 22.59
CA VAL A 36 -22.46 14.33 23.22
C VAL A 36 -22.96 13.93 24.61
N ARG A 37 -23.38 12.69 24.78
CA ARG A 37 -23.79 12.18 26.10
C ARG A 37 -22.62 12.18 27.10
N ASP A 38 -21.44 11.75 26.64
CA ASP A 38 -20.30 11.53 27.52
C ASP A 38 -19.51 12.83 27.80
N ASN A 39 -19.56 13.83 26.91
CA ASN A 39 -18.76 15.06 26.96
C ASN A 39 -19.60 16.39 26.93
N GLY A 40 -20.89 16.31 26.74
CA GLY A 40 -21.73 17.48 26.53
C GLY A 40 -21.64 18.08 25.13
N LEU A 41 -22.43 19.12 24.88
CA LEU A 41 -22.39 19.88 23.61
C LEU A 41 -21.30 20.95 23.68
N PRO A 42 -20.46 21.09 22.63
CA PRO A 42 -19.54 22.23 22.54
C PRO A 42 -20.31 23.55 22.43
N ASP A 43 -19.80 24.62 23.04
CA ASP A 43 -20.41 25.96 23.02
C ASP A 43 -20.51 26.52 21.59
N ASN A 44 -19.70 26.05 20.66
CA ASN A 44 -19.68 26.51 19.27
C ASN A 44 -19.50 25.33 18.30
N ILE A 45 -20.55 25.00 17.56
CA ILE A 45 -20.65 23.85 16.64
C ILE A 45 -20.70 24.24 15.16
N SER A 46 -20.25 25.44 14.79
CA SER A 46 -20.20 25.85 13.38
C SER A 46 -19.06 25.16 12.61
N ARG A 47 -19.21 25.04 11.26
CA ARG A 47 -18.10 24.55 10.39
C ARG A 47 -16.83 25.37 10.56
N SER A 48 -16.95 26.67 10.73
CA SER A 48 -15.82 27.58 10.94
C SER A 48 -15.13 27.36 12.28
N SER A 49 -15.86 27.01 13.33
CA SER A 49 -15.25 26.69 14.63
C SER A 49 -14.49 25.37 14.62
N GLN A 50 -15.01 24.35 13.93
CA GLN A 50 -14.29 23.08 13.74
C GLN A 50 -13.00 23.27 12.94
N TYR A 51 -13.05 24.07 11.85
CA TYR A 51 -11.85 24.37 11.07
C TYR A 51 -10.81 25.11 11.92
N ARG A 52 -11.22 26.16 12.69
CA ARG A 52 -10.32 26.88 13.58
C ARG A 52 -9.76 26.00 14.70
N ALA A 53 -10.56 25.09 15.25
CA ALA A 53 -10.05 24.16 16.26
C ALA A 53 -8.96 23.27 15.68
N ASN A 54 -9.16 22.69 14.49
CA ASN A 54 -8.14 21.91 13.81
C ASN A 54 -6.91 22.75 13.44
N GLU A 55 -7.11 23.98 12.96
CA GLU A 55 -6.02 24.91 12.65
C GLU A 55 -5.22 25.26 13.90
N ASN A 56 -5.87 25.52 15.04
CA ASN A 56 -5.19 25.81 16.31
C ASN A 56 -4.39 24.61 16.83
N ILE A 57 -4.96 23.39 16.72
CA ILE A 57 -4.29 22.17 17.19
C ILE A 57 -3.06 21.83 16.36
N VAL A 58 -3.06 22.14 15.05
CA VAL A 58 -2.03 21.66 14.13
C VAL A 58 -1.20 22.77 13.50
N ALA A 59 -1.86 23.77 12.90
CA ALA A 59 -1.15 24.82 12.15
C ALA A 59 -0.41 25.80 13.06
N ASN A 60 -0.96 26.05 14.25
CA ASN A 60 -0.37 26.95 15.25
C ASN A 60 0.49 26.21 16.28
N GLU A 61 0.49 24.87 16.26
CA GLU A 61 1.34 24.09 17.15
C GLU A 61 2.82 24.27 16.81
N SER A 62 3.60 24.58 17.82
CA SER A 62 5.04 24.72 17.75
C SER A 62 5.68 24.06 18.97
N ASN A 63 6.78 23.37 18.76
CA ASN A 63 7.54 22.69 19.79
C ASN A 63 9.04 22.95 19.63
N ALA A 64 9.91 22.23 20.35
CA ALA A 64 11.35 22.41 20.31
C ALA A 64 11.97 22.29 18.89
N TYR A 65 11.28 21.64 17.96
CA TYR A 65 11.71 21.43 16.57
C TYR A 65 11.03 22.38 15.58
N GLY A 66 10.22 23.31 16.05
CA GLY A 66 9.52 24.30 15.24
C GLY A 66 8.03 24.01 15.05
N LYS A 67 7.45 24.61 14.02
CA LYS A 67 6.03 24.48 13.69
C LYS A 67 5.73 23.13 13.04
N VAL A 68 4.58 22.53 13.39
CA VAL A 68 4.09 21.28 12.79
C VAL A 68 3.74 21.48 11.31
N LEU A 69 3.10 22.59 10.96
CA LEU A 69 2.84 22.96 9.55
C LEU A 69 3.67 24.19 9.17
N ARG A 70 4.34 24.11 8.03
CA ARG A 70 5.09 25.23 7.44
C ARG A 70 4.64 25.47 6.01
N CYS A 71 4.69 26.74 5.61
CA CYS A 71 4.59 27.15 4.22
C CYS A 71 5.98 27.24 3.61
N ILE A 72 6.15 26.69 2.42
CA ILE A 72 7.33 26.87 1.58
C ILE A 72 6.86 27.56 0.30
N ASP A 73 7.49 28.68 -0.02
CA ASP A 73 7.24 29.37 -1.29
C ASP A 73 7.91 28.62 -2.44
N MET A 74 7.11 28.06 -3.31
CA MET A 74 7.55 27.27 -4.47
C MET A 74 7.57 28.15 -5.71
N PRO A 75 8.69 28.23 -6.46
CA PRO A 75 8.78 29.06 -7.66
C PRO A 75 7.88 28.51 -8.77
N LEU A 76 7.34 29.42 -9.59
CA LEU A 76 6.56 29.09 -10.80
C LEU A 76 7.32 29.52 -12.05
N GLU A 77 7.21 28.76 -13.14
CA GLU A 77 7.81 29.12 -14.45
C GLU A 77 7.29 30.44 -14.99
N SER A 78 6.02 30.78 -14.72
CA SER A 78 5.42 32.07 -15.09
C SER A 78 5.91 33.25 -14.26
N GLY A 79 6.83 33.03 -13.32
CA GLY A 79 7.25 34.02 -12.32
C GLY A 79 6.35 34.00 -11.08
N GLY A 80 6.90 34.51 -9.97
CA GLY A 80 6.25 34.46 -8.66
C GLY A 80 6.33 33.10 -7.99
N ASN A 81 5.58 32.94 -6.91
CA ASN A 81 5.59 31.73 -6.08
C ASN A 81 4.16 31.28 -5.78
N PHE A 82 4.00 30.01 -5.43
CA PHE A 82 2.79 29.53 -4.77
C PHE A 82 3.12 29.00 -3.35
N GLU A 83 2.22 29.22 -2.43
CA GLU A 83 2.32 28.74 -1.06
C GLU A 83 2.07 27.24 -1.01
N ASN A 84 3.11 26.45 -0.73
CA ASN A 84 3.02 25.01 -0.53
C ASN A 84 3.12 24.66 0.96
N TRP A 85 2.07 24.06 1.50
CA TRP A 85 1.99 23.72 2.93
C TRP A 85 2.47 22.29 3.17
N VAL A 86 3.40 22.14 4.13
CA VAL A 86 4.08 20.89 4.42
C VAL A 86 3.96 20.56 5.90
N CYS A 87 3.66 19.31 6.23
CA CYS A 87 3.73 18.77 7.57
C CYS A 87 5.20 18.45 7.90
N CYS A 88 5.78 19.18 8.86
CA CYS A 88 7.19 19.05 9.23
C CYS A 88 7.42 17.76 10.03
N PRO A 89 8.26 16.82 9.53
CA PRO A 89 8.42 15.50 10.13
C PRO A 89 8.88 15.53 11.58
N GLY A 90 9.89 16.32 11.91
CA GLY A 90 10.44 16.41 13.25
C GLY A 90 9.44 16.94 14.29
N PRO A 91 8.88 18.15 14.11
CA PRO A 91 7.83 18.67 14.98
C PRO A 91 6.62 17.76 15.11
N PHE A 92 6.17 17.16 14.00
CA PHE A 92 5.01 16.27 14.00
C PHE A 92 5.28 14.99 14.79
N LEU A 93 6.43 14.33 14.55
CA LEU A 93 6.83 13.11 15.25
C LEU A 93 6.95 13.36 16.77
N TYR A 94 7.57 14.48 17.15
CA TYR A 94 7.68 14.88 18.56
C TYR A 94 6.30 15.04 19.22
N SER A 95 5.38 15.76 18.58
CA SER A 95 4.03 15.99 19.11
C SER A 95 3.22 14.68 19.18
N CYS A 96 3.37 13.80 18.19
CA CYS A 96 2.71 12.49 18.18
C CYS A 96 3.22 11.60 19.31
N CYS A 97 4.52 11.55 19.57
CA CYS A 97 5.09 10.78 20.67
C CYS A 97 4.59 11.30 22.04
N LYS A 98 4.49 12.62 22.19
CA LYS A 98 3.96 13.21 23.42
C LYS A 98 2.49 12.86 23.67
N SER A 99 1.68 12.76 22.61
CA SER A 99 0.21 12.65 22.72
C SER A 99 -0.34 11.24 22.46
N SER A 100 0.45 10.30 21.95
CA SER A 100 0.00 8.97 21.51
C SER A 100 0.87 7.84 22.08
N ALA A 101 0.30 7.06 22.99
CA ALA A 101 0.94 5.85 23.50
C ALA A 101 1.21 4.80 22.40
N PRO A 102 0.31 4.54 21.44
CA PRO A 102 0.61 3.67 20.31
C PRO A 102 1.84 4.07 19.49
N VAL A 103 2.06 5.37 19.26
CA VAL A 103 3.24 5.85 18.53
C VAL A 103 4.52 5.62 19.34
N ARG A 104 4.50 5.90 20.65
CA ARG A 104 5.62 5.57 21.52
C ARG A 104 5.96 4.08 21.50
N GLU A 105 4.94 3.24 21.56
CA GLU A 105 5.10 1.76 21.50
C GLU A 105 5.69 1.32 20.16
N LEU A 106 5.20 1.86 19.03
CA LEU A 106 5.76 1.58 17.70
C LEU A 106 7.26 1.93 17.65
N LEU A 107 7.62 3.14 18.07
CA LEU A 107 9.02 3.58 18.10
C LEU A 107 9.87 2.74 19.02
N ARG A 108 9.40 2.42 20.23
CA ARG A 108 10.12 1.60 21.20
C ARG A 108 10.44 0.21 20.63
N ARG A 109 9.45 -0.46 20.02
CA ARG A 109 9.65 -1.76 19.36
C ARG A 109 10.64 -1.67 18.21
N SER A 110 10.50 -0.64 17.38
CA SER A 110 11.41 -0.43 16.25
C SER A 110 12.84 -0.17 16.70
N LEU A 111 13.03 0.63 17.76
CA LEU A 111 14.34 0.89 18.38
C LEU A 111 14.96 -0.36 19.04
N GLN A 112 14.13 -1.21 19.66
CA GLN A 112 14.59 -2.48 20.22
C GLN A 112 15.06 -3.43 19.12
N ALA A 113 14.32 -3.50 18.01
CA ALA A 113 14.67 -4.34 16.86
C ALA A 113 15.89 -3.77 16.09
N ARG A 114 15.99 -2.45 16.00
CA ARG A 114 17.02 -1.75 15.25
C ARG A 114 17.39 -0.44 15.94
N PRO A 115 18.41 -0.47 16.82
CA PRO A 115 18.90 0.73 17.50
C PRO A 115 19.30 1.83 16.52
N CYS A 116 19.01 3.09 16.87
CA CYS A 116 19.27 4.26 16.05
C CYS A 116 20.44 5.07 16.61
N SER A 117 21.37 5.48 15.72
CA SER A 117 22.49 6.35 16.06
C SER A 117 23.02 7.08 14.81
N LEU A 118 23.92 8.03 14.98
CA LEU A 118 24.62 8.69 13.85
C LEU A 118 25.44 7.69 13.01
N ALA A 119 25.97 6.62 13.62
CA ALA A 119 26.68 5.59 12.91
C ALA A 119 25.75 4.55 12.23
N SER A 120 24.51 4.46 12.68
CA SER A 120 23.47 3.57 12.15
C SER A 120 22.14 4.33 12.08
N PRO A 121 22.00 5.29 11.17
CA PRO A 121 20.77 6.06 11.03
C PRO A 121 19.62 5.18 10.50
N TRP A 122 18.41 5.57 10.85
CA TRP A 122 17.21 4.96 10.25
C TRP A 122 17.02 5.41 8.81
N HIS A 123 16.14 4.72 8.09
CA HIS A 123 15.93 4.87 6.66
C HIS A 123 14.56 5.48 6.36
N ILE A 124 14.57 6.70 5.82
CA ILE A 124 13.36 7.39 5.35
C ILE A 124 12.97 6.79 4.00
N ILE A 125 11.70 6.41 3.89
CA ILE A 125 11.04 6.00 2.65
C ILE A 125 10.09 7.13 2.26
N LEU A 126 10.16 7.58 1.01
CA LEU A 126 9.18 8.49 0.42
C LEU A 126 8.29 7.75 -0.59
N TYR A 127 7.05 8.16 -0.64
CA TYR A 127 6.09 7.80 -1.68
C TYR A 127 5.37 9.06 -2.15
N PHE A 128 5.11 9.16 -3.44
CA PHE A 128 4.23 10.19 -3.96
C PHE A 128 3.42 9.67 -5.14
N ASP A 129 2.25 10.27 -5.33
CA ASP A 129 1.34 9.94 -6.43
C ASP A 129 0.33 11.04 -6.69
N GLY A 130 -0.19 11.10 -7.92
CA GLY A 130 -1.23 11.99 -8.37
C GLY A 130 -2.63 11.43 -8.07
N ILE A 131 -3.43 12.14 -7.29
CA ILE A 131 -4.76 11.72 -6.85
C ILE A 131 -5.83 12.53 -7.55
N SER A 132 -6.78 11.89 -8.22
CA SER A 132 -7.98 12.53 -8.76
C SER A 132 -9.11 12.48 -7.73
N PRO A 133 -9.51 13.63 -7.12
CA PRO A 133 -10.55 13.66 -6.08
C PRO A 133 -11.97 13.41 -6.59
N ARG A 134 -12.20 13.44 -7.89
CA ARG A 134 -13.52 13.28 -8.54
C ARG A 134 -13.57 12.07 -9.45
N ASP A 135 -14.79 11.81 -9.95
CA ASP A 135 -15.08 10.80 -10.96
C ASP A 135 -14.03 10.86 -12.10
N PRO A 136 -13.41 9.74 -12.43
CA PRO A 136 -12.45 9.63 -13.55
C PRO A 136 -13.01 10.11 -14.89
N LEU A 137 -14.34 10.11 -15.07
CA LEU A 137 -15.01 10.52 -16.30
C LEU A 137 -15.34 12.02 -16.34
N ALA A 138 -15.14 12.78 -15.27
CA ALA A 138 -15.42 14.20 -15.24
C ALA A 138 -14.44 14.99 -16.14
N LYS A 139 -14.94 15.88 -16.99
CA LYS A 139 -14.12 16.79 -17.80
C LYS A 139 -13.23 17.66 -16.90
N GLY A 140 -11.97 17.83 -17.26
CA GLY A 140 -11.01 18.68 -16.55
C GLY A 140 -10.22 17.95 -15.46
N LYS A 141 -9.85 16.69 -15.65
CA LYS A 141 -9.00 15.87 -14.75
C LYS A 141 -7.75 16.60 -14.26
N ASP A 142 -7.01 17.22 -15.16
CA ASP A 142 -5.73 17.86 -14.88
C ASP A 142 -5.83 19.10 -14.00
N TYR A 143 -6.97 19.76 -13.98
CA TYR A 143 -7.19 20.99 -13.19
C TYR A 143 -7.50 20.71 -11.70
N ARG A 144 -7.83 19.48 -11.33
CA ARG A 144 -8.32 19.12 -9.99
C ARG A 144 -7.55 17.99 -9.35
N GLY A 145 -6.52 17.50 -9.99
CA GLY A 145 -5.59 16.53 -9.42
C GLY A 145 -4.83 17.14 -8.24
N VAL A 146 -4.50 16.29 -7.29
CA VAL A 146 -3.69 16.61 -6.12
C VAL A 146 -2.54 15.61 -6.07
N ASP A 147 -1.31 16.10 -6.10
CA ASP A 147 -0.14 15.29 -5.78
C ASP A 147 -0.03 15.18 -4.27
N ALA A 148 0.07 13.96 -3.76
CA ALA A 148 0.26 13.68 -2.35
C ALA A 148 1.60 13.00 -2.12
N VAL A 149 2.33 13.50 -1.13
CA VAL A 149 3.62 12.94 -0.70
C VAL A 149 3.47 12.37 0.70
N TYR A 150 3.88 11.11 0.88
CA TYR A 150 3.91 10.43 2.17
C TYR A 150 5.34 10.01 2.50
N TRP A 151 5.60 9.82 3.79
CA TRP A 151 6.88 9.29 4.25
C TRP A 151 6.69 8.33 5.41
N SER A 152 7.68 7.49 5.63
CA SER A 152 7.76 6.58 6.77
C SER A 152 9.21 6.20 7.05
N PHE A 153 9.43 5.40 8.11
CA PHE A 153 10.71 4.75 8.36
C PHE A 153 10.66 3.28 7.94
N ALA A 154 11.70 2.79 7.27
CA ALA A 154 11.83 1.37 6.92
C ALA A 154 11.81 0.47 8.16
N GLU A 155 12.28 0.99 9.29
CA GLU A 155 12.36 0.33 10.60
C GLU A 155 11.00 0.06 11.25
N PHE A 156 9.92 0.64 10.74
CA PHE A 156 8.56 0.28 11.16
C PHE A 156 8.11 -1.09 10.67
N ASP A 157 8.86 -1.68 9.75
CA ASP A 157 8.78 -3.08 9.31
C ASP A 157 7.34 -3.53 9.00
N ASN A 158 6.81 -4.53 9.72
CA ASN A 158 5.45 -5.03 9.50
C ASN A 158 4.37 -3.94 9.70
N SER A 159 4.67 -2.91 10.50
CA SER A 159 3.75 -1.79 10.69
C SER A 159 3.59 -0.92 9.45
N LEU A 160 4.48 -1.01 8.45
CA LEU A 160 4.31 -0.38 7.14
C LEU A 160 3.07 -0.89 6.38
N GLY A 161 2.51 -2.04 6.78
CA GLY A 161 1.20 -2.52 6.34
C GLY A 161 0.00 -1.73 6.87
N ASN A 162 0.21 -0.83 7.83
CA ASN A 162 -0.80 0.05 8.41
C ASN A 162 -0.75 1.44 7.80
N GLU A 163 -1.91 2.00 7.43
CA GLU A 163 -2.05 3.36 6.88
C GLU A 163 -1.52 4.44 7.83
N ASP A 164 -1.63 4.23 9.14
CA ASP A 164 -1.22 5.20 10.15
C ASP A 164 0.31 5.27 10.33
N ALA A 165 1.05 4.24 9.92
CA ALA A 165 2.51 4.27 9.92
C ALA A 165 3.12 5.10 8.77
N TRP A 166 2.30 5.58 7.84
CA TRP A 166 2.69 6.46 6.75
C TRP A 166 2.20 7.87 7.01
N PHE A 167 3.11 8.81 7.16
CA PHE A 167 2.82 10.20 7.47
C PHE A 167 2.57 11.02 6.21
N THR A 168 1.48 11.80 6.18
CA THR A 168 1.24 12.74 5.08
C THR A 168 2.21 13.90 5.22
N LEU A 169 3.05 14.09 4.20
CA LEU A 169 4.07 15.13 4.19
C LEU A 169 3.55 16.41 3.53
N ASN A 170 2.95 16.24 2.34
CA ASN A 170 2.50 17.34 1.50
C ASN A 170 1.32 16.93 0.64
N THR A 171 0.47 17.88 0.32
CA THR A 171 -0.53 17.78 -0.75
C THR A 171 -0.61 19.10 -1.51
N ALA A 172 -0.43 19.06 -2.81
CA ALA A 172 -0.49 20.24 -3.68
C ALA A 172 -1.24 19.93 -4.97
N ARG A 173 -1.84 20.94 -5.59
CA ARG A 173 -2.51 20.76 -6.89
C ARG A 173 -1.49 20.35 -7.94
N CYS A 174 -1.78 19.27 -8.70
CA CYS A 174 -0.92 18.80 -9.80
C CYS A 174 -0.62 19.92 -10.81
N ALA A 175 -1.60 20.79 -11.10
CA ALA A 175 -1.39 21.94 -12.01
C ALA A 175 -0.34 22.93 -11.47
N LYS A 176 -0.21 23.11 -10.15
CA LYS A 176 0.81 23.96 -9.55
C LYS A 176 2.19 23.30 -9.58
N ILE A 177 2.24 22.02 -9.27
CA ILE A 177 3.49 21.23 -9.36
C ILE A 177 4.01 21.20 -10.80
N LYS A 178 3.13 20.95 -11.79
CA LYS A 178 3.50 20.96 -13.22
C LYS A 178 3.97 22.33 -13.72
N SER A 179 3.58 23.42 -13.05
CA SER A 179 4.02 24.79 -13.37
C SER A 179 5.29 25.20 -12.63
N MET A 180 5.90 24.32 -11.86
CA MET A 180 7.20 24.57 -11.23
C MET A 180 8.34 24.25 -12.19
N PRO A 181 9.44 25.01 -12.17
CA PRO A 181 10.68 24.62 -12.83
C PRO A 181 11.13 23.24 -12.32
N GLY A 182 11.22 22.24 -13.21
CA GLY A 182 11.58 20.88 -12.81
C GLY A 182 10.47 20.06 -12.11
N GLY A 183 9.24 20.58 -12.05
CA GLY A 183 8.04 19.85 -11.63
C GLY A 183 8.11 19.23 -10.23
N ILE A 184 7.62 17.99 -10.09
CA ILE A 184 7.60 17.27 -8.80
C ILE A 184 9.03 17.02 -8.23
N GLY A 185 10.03 16.86 -9.09
CA GLY A 185 11.42 16.71 -8.67
C GLY A 185 11.92 17.92 -7.89
N GLN A 186 11.60 19.13 -8.36
CA GLN A 186 11.91 20.38 -7.67
C GLN A 186 11.12 20.50 -6.34
N CYS A 187 9.84 20.14 -6.35
CA CYS A 187 9.02 20.16 -5.15
C CYS A 187 9.62 19.26 -4.05
N ILE A 188 9.94 18.02 -4.37
CA ILE A 188 10.53 17.06 -3.42
C ILE A 188 11.94 17.52 -2.99
N LYS A 189 12.75 18.07 -3.93
CA LYS A 189 14.06 18.66 -3.61
C LYS A 189 13.94 19.73 -2.54
N MET A 190 13.02 20.69 -2.71
CA MET A 190 12.81 21.77 -1.75
C MET A 190 12.31 21.23 -0.39
N ILE A 191 11.40 20.26 -0.38
CA ILE A 191 10.92 19.63 0.84
C ILE A 191 12.06 18.92 1.56
N LEU A 192 12.86 18.12 0.91
CA LEU A 192 14.00 17.43 1.50
C LEU A 192 14.99 18.45 2.09
N LYS A 193 15.36 19.46 1.30
CA LYS A 193 16.35 20.45 1.67
C LYS A 193 15.93 21.34 2.83
N TYR A 194 14.66 21.77 2.86
CA TYR A 194 14.20 22.77 3.84
C TYR A 194 13.42 22.19 5.02
N ILE A 195 12.97 20.94 4.95
CA ILE A 195 12.11 20.32 5.97
C ILE A 195 12.77 19.12 6.64
N PHE A 196 13.49 18.27 5.89
CA PHE A 196 14.14 17.07 6.45
C PHE A 196 15.59 17.33 6.88
N PHE A 197 16.36 18.06 6.06
CA PHE A 197 17.81 18.15 6.18
C PHE A 197 18.33 19.60 6.32
N TYR A 198 17.49 20.49 6.85
CA TYR A 198 17.84 21.91 6.97
C TYR A 198 18.37 22.27 8.35
N THR A 199 19.61 22.74 8.38
CA THR A 199 20.31 23.06 9.64
C THR A 199 19.97 24.42 10.25
N ALA A 200 19.57 25.41 9.45
CA ALA A 200 19.30 26.77 9.95
C ALA A 200 17.99 26.89 10.75
N GLY A 201 17.15 25.85 10.77
CA GLY A 201 15.91 25.80 11.55
C GLY A 201 16.00 24.99 12.86
N GLY A 202 17.21 24.56 13.27
CA GLY A 202 17.40 23.76 14.49
C GLY A 202 17.07 22.28 14.37
N PHE A 203 16.74 21.79 13.16
CA PHE A 203 16.37 20.40 12.93
C PHE A 203 16.96 19.87 11.61
N ASN A 204 17.61 18.71 11.69
CA ASN A 204 18.11 17.96 10.54
C ASN A 204 18.17 16.48 10.93
N PHE A 205 17.45 15.62 10.18
CA PHE A 205 17.41 14.19 10.49
C PHE A 205 18.77 13.51 10.40
N GLU A 206 19.66 13.91 9.50
CA GLU A 206 20.95 13.25 9.32
C GLU A 206 21.98 13.60 10.40
N THR A 207 21.87 14.78 11.02
CA THR A 207 22.92 15.31 11.90
C THR A 207 22.49 15.46 13.35
N SER A 208 21.30 16.03 13.61
CA SER A 208 20.78 16.29 14.94
C SER A 208 19.64 15.36 15.36
N GLY A 209 18.88 14.85 14.39
CA GLY A 209 17.74 13.99 14.65
C GLY A 209 16.61 14.65 15.44
N VAL A 210 15.67 13.83 15.90
CA VAL A 210 14.55 14.20 16.75
C VAL A 210 14.59 13.38 18.03
N THR A 211 14.72 14.02 19.18
CA THR A 211 14.58 13.35 20.48
C THR A 211 13.11 13.26 20.83
N VAL A 212 12.61 12.06 20.98
CA VAL A 212 11.21 11.74 21.24
C VAL A 212 11.04 11.00 22.55
N ASP A 213 9.86 11.15 23.14
CA ASP A 213 9.44 10.36 24.29
C ASP A 213 9.14 8.93 23.86
N THR A 214 9.75 7.95 24.53
CA THR A 214 9.54 6.51 24.33
C THR A 214 9.07 5.82 25.61
N SER A 215 8.66 6.58 26.62
CA SER A 215 8.22 6.06 27.93
C SER A 215 6.98 5.19 27.81
N GLU A 216 6.88 4.17 28.66
CA GLU A 216 5.66 3.44 28.90
C GLU A 216 4.70 4.26 29.78
N ASN A 217 3.41 3.96 29.74
CA ASN A 217 2.39 4.72 30.50
C ASN A 217 2.69 4.69 31.99
N GLY A 218 3.11 5.85 32.53
CA GLY A 218 3.30 6.06 33.96
C GLY A 218 4.70 5.81 34.51
N ASP A 219 5.66 5.37 33.68
CA ASP A 219 7.04 5.13 34.11
C ASP A 219 7.98 6.32 33.82
N ALA A 220 9.21 6.23 34.37
CA ALA A 220 10.24 7.25 34.21
C ALA A 220 10.43 7.65 32.74
N THR A 221 10.57 8.94 32.49
CA THR A 221 10.76 9.52 31.15
C THR A 221 11.94 8.86 30.44
N SER A 222 11.64 8.08 29.41
CA SER A 222 12.62 7.50 28.49
C SER A 222 12.59 8.29 27.20
N HIS A 223 13.75 8.71 26.70
CA HIS A 223 13.89 9.46 25.47
C HIS A 223 14.85 8.75 24.53
N ALA A 224 14.57 8.82 23.23
CA ALA A 224 15.46 8.34 22.19
C ALA A 224 15.60 9.39 21.09
N THR A 225 16.80 9.53 20.53
CA THR A 225 17.04 10.41 19.38
C THR A 225 16.99 9.60 18.10
N ILE A 226 16.05 9.93 17.22
CA ILE A 226 15.89 9.33 15.90
C ILE A 226 16.70 10.14 14.90
N VAL A 227 17.78 9.57 14.41
CA VAL A 227 18.59 10.06 13.29
C VAL A 227 18.22 9.28 12.06
N ALA A 228 18.06 9.92 10.90
CA ALA A 228 17.61 9.22 9.71
C ALA A 228 18.13 9.84 8.42
N GLN A 229 18.31 9.02 7.40
CA GLN A 229 18.73 9.42 6.06
C GLN A 229 17.73 8.91 5.01
N LEU A 230 17.67 9.57 3.86
CA LEU A 230 16.85 9.09 2.74
C LEU A 230 17.40 7.75 2.25
N SER A 231 16.52 6.76 2.06
CA SER A 231 16.89 5.43 1.57
C SER A 231 16.29 5.12 0.21
N CYS A 232 15.00 5.41 0.02
CA CYS A 232 14.38 5.20 -1.27
C CYS A 232 13.15 6.09 -1.48
N VAL A 233 12.78 6.21 -2.75
CA VAL A 233 11.49 6.72 -3.20
C VAL A 233 10.77 5.58 -3.91
N ILE A 234 9.65 5.14 -3.35
CA ILE A 234 8.79 4.13 -3.96
C ILE A 234 7.68 4.82 -4.74
N GLY A 235 7.35 4.29 -5.90
CA GLY A 235 6.26 4.79 -6.73
C GLY A 235 5.97 3.88 -7.91
N ASP A 236 4.92 4.21 -8.64
CA ASP A 236 4.66 3.62 -9.95
C ASP A 236 5.66 4.13 -11.00
N GLU A 237 5.57 3.62 -12.22
CA GLU A 237 6.46 4.06 -13.32
C GLU A 237 6.32 5.56 -13.59
N GLU A 238 5.09 6.08 -13.62
CA GLU A 238 4.82 7.47 -13.99
C GLU A 238 5.37 8.43 -12.95
N ALA A 239 5.12 8.16 -11.68
CA ALA A 239 5.63 8.94 -10.57
C ALA A 239 7.17 8.99 -10.57
N LEU A 240 7.83 7.83 -10.61
CA LEU A 240 9.30 7.78 -10.61
C LEU A 240 9.90 8.41 -11.88
N ARG A 241 9.24 8.26 -13.02
CA ARG A 241 9.63 8.91 -14.28
C ARG A 241 9.57 10.45 -14.17
N GLU A 242 8.52 10.99 -13.59
CA GLU A 242 8.37 12.43 -13.39
C GLU A 242 9.42 12.97 -12.40
N LEU A 243 9.66 12.27 -11.29
CA LEU A 243 10.67 12.67 -10.30
C LEU A 243 12.07 12.74 -10.89
N HIS A 244 12.47 11.69 -11.61
CA HIS A 244 13.81 11.56 -12.16
C HIS A 244 13.95 12.15 -13.57
N MET A 245 12.87 12.69 -14.13
CA MET A 245 12.82 13.23 -15.49
C MET A 245 13.27 12.22 -16.56
N ASN A 246 13.10 10.91 -16.30
CA ASN A 246 13.34 9.85 -17.27
C ASN A 246 12.21 9.78 -18.31
N LYS A 247 12.51 9.37 -19.53
CA LYS A 247 11.52 9.24 -20.61
C LYS A 247 10.57 8.05 -20.43
N GLY A 248 10.93 7.06 -19.63
CA GLY A 248 10.15 5.84 -19.40
C GLY A 248 9.85 5.08 -20.70
N HIS A 249 8.73 4.38 -20.73
CA HIS A 249 8.28 3.58 -21.87
C HIS A 249 8.06 4.37 -23.17
N ALA A 250 8.00 5.70 -23.11
CA ALA A 250 7.92 6.56 -24.28
C ALA A 250 9.29 6.90 -24.88
N GLY A 251 10.39 6.59 -24.18
CA GLY A 251 11.76 6.82 -24.61
C GLY A 251 12.36 5.66 -25.40
N SER A 252 13.40 5.93 -26.19
CA SER A 252 14.20 4.86 -26.80
C SER A 252 15.00 4.07 -25.75
N LYS A 253 15.35 4.71 -24.63
CA LYS A 253 15.89 4.07 -23.42
C LYS A 253 14.86 4.14 -22.30
N PRO A 254 14.02 3.10 -22.14
CA PRO A 254 12.87 3.18 -21.26
C PRO A 254 13.24 3.07 -19.77
N CYS A 255 14.35 2.42 -19.45
CA CYS A 255 14.70 2.09 -18.07
C CYS A 255 15.76 3.04 -17.51
N ALA A 256 15.45 3.71 -16.39
CA ALA A 256 16.41 4.51 -15.66
C ALA A 256 17.60 3.69 -15.11
N LEU A 257 17.37 2.43 -14.77
CA LEU A 257 18.36 1.54 -14.15
C LEU A 257 19.19 0.75 -15.17
N CYS A 258 18.88 0.84 -16.47
CA CYS A 258 19.58 0.07 -17.50
C CYS A 258 20.23 0.99 -18.54
N ARG A 259 21.52 0.78 -18.77
CA ARG A 259 22.33 1.62 -19.67
C ARG A 259 22.13 1.29 -21.14
N ASN A 260 21.94 0.01 -21.47
CA ASN A 260 21.95 -0.52 -22.83
C ASN A 260 20.64 -1.19 -23.25
N VAL A 261 19.57 -1.05 -22.48
CA VAL A 261 18.24 -1.56 -22.84
C VAL A 261 17.53 -0.53 -23.70
N LEU A 262 17.10 -0.96 -24.88
CA LEU A 262 16.33 -0.17 -25.83
C LEU A 262 14.88 -0.67 -25.88
N ASN A 263 13.99 0.28 -26.08
CA ASN A 263 12.57 -0.02 -26.28
C ASN A 263 12.39 -0.69 -27.65
N ARG A 264 11.89 -1.93 -27.65
CA ARG A 264 11.69 -2.73 -28.86
C ARG A 264 10.74 -2.13 -29.90
N LYS A 265 9.94 -1.12 -29.50
CA LYS A 265 9.06 -0.39 -30.42
C LYS A 265 9.84 0.46 -31.43
N PHE A 266 11.12 0.74 -31.15
CA PHE A 266 11.99 1.45 -32.05
C PHE A 266 12.89 0.44 -32.77
N ASP A 267 12.92 0.49 -34.10
CA ASP A 267 13.64 -0.45 -34.98
C ASP A 267 15.19 -0.33 -34.94
N TYR A 268 15.75 0.37 -33.97
CA TYR A 268 17.20 0.61 -33.87
C TYR A 268 18.02 -0.66 -33.77
N LEU A 269 17.46 -1.75 -33.21
CA LEU A 269 18.19 -2.98 -32.98
C LEU A 269 18.34 -3.87 -34.20
N ARG A 270 17.59 -3.63 -35.27
CA ARG A 270 17.76 -4.38 -36.55
C ARG A 270 19.14 -4.22 -37.14
N TYR A 271 19.87 -3.16 -36.76
CA TYR A 271 21.16 -2.79 -37.30
C TYR A 271 22.32 -2.89 -36.28
N ASP A 272 22.03 -3.28 -35.05
CA ASP A 272 23.08 -3.43 -34.02
C ASP A 272 23.73 -4.79 -34.11
N ALA A 273 24.67 -4.91 -35.06
CA ALA A 273 25.56 -6.08 -35.18
C ALA A 273 26.60 -6.17 -34.04
N SER A 274 26.71 -5.13 -33.18
CA SER A 274 27.71 -5.08 -32.10
C SER A 274 27.33 -5.89 -30.86
N GLY A 275 26.04 -6.22 -30.69
CA GLY A 275 25.53 -6.87 -29.48
C GLY A 275 25.64 -6.04 -28.19
N ILE A 276 25.90 -4.73 -28.32
CA ILE A 276 26.04 -3.80 -27.18
C ILE A 276 24.70 -3.47 -26.58
N PHE A 277 23.66 -3.38 -27.40
CA PHE A 277 22.32 -3.07 -26.98
C PHE A 277 21.42 -4.31 -26.99
N VAL A 278 20.44 -4.32 -26.09
CA VAL A 278 19.42 -5.37 -26.01
C VAL A 278 18.04 -4.72 -25.92
N THR A 279 16.98 -5.48 -26.25
CA THR A 279 15.61 -4.98 -26.09
C THR A 279 15.15 -5.05 -24.65
N ASP A 280 14.04 -4.34 -24.33
CA ASP A 280 13.32 -4.43 -23.06
C ASP A 280 12.67 -5.81 -22.83
N ALA A 281 12.72 -6.72 -23.82
CA ALA A 281 12.31 -8.12 -23.70
C ALA A 281 13.49 -9.09 -23.40
N CYS A 282 14.72 -8.58 -23.27
CA CYS A 282 15.88 -9.39 -22.94
C CYS A 282 15.81 -9.91 -21.50
N LEU A 283 15.89 -11.23 -21.33
CA LEU A 283 15.92 -11.92 -20.03
C LEU A 283 17.31 -12.43 -19.64
N ASP A 284 18.31 -12.20 -20.47
CA ASP A 284 19.70 -12.57 -20.19
C ASP A 284 20.38 -11.44 -19.38
N ALA A 285 20.41 -11.62 -18.06
CA ALA A 285 20.98 -10.63 -17.14
C ALA A 285 22.45 -10.31 -17.46
N SER A 286 23.22 -11.25 -18.05
CA SER A 286 24.64 -11.04 -18.40
C SER A 286 24.82 -10.00 -19.50
N LYS A 287 23.81 -9.78 -20.34
CA LYS A 287 23.80 -8.80 -21.42
C LYS A 287 23.29 -7.43 -20.99
N ILE A 288 22.63 -7.32 -19.84
CA ILE A 288 22.06 -6.07 -19.34
C ILE A 288 23.11 -5.32 -18.52
N ARG A 289 23.46 -4.12 -18.96
CA ARG A 289 24.37 -3.23 -18.24
C ARG A 289 23.57 -2.26 -17.38
N LYS A 290 23.88 -2.21 -16.08
CA LYS A 290 23.16 -1.34 -15.13
C LYS A 290 23.75 0.08 -15.14
N ASN A 291 22.90 1.07 -14.86
CA ASN A 291 23.31 2.40 -14.45
C ASN A 291 23.58 2.40 -12.94
N ASP A 292 24.62 3.09 -12.54
CA ASP A 292 24.84 3.54 -11.16
C ASP A 292 24.52 5.04 -11.02
N ASP A 293 24.60 5.57 -9.81
CA ASP A 293 24.29 6.96 -9.51
C ASP A 293 25.19 7.92 -10.31
N ALA A 294 26.48 7.63 -10.36
CA ALA A 294 27.47 8.45 -11.09
C ALA A 294 27.18 8.48 -12.60
N THR A 295 26.79 7.34 -13.17
CA THR A 295 26.41 7.24 -14.59
C THR A 295 25.21 8.10 -14.91
N ILE A 296 24.15 8.09 -14.07
CA ILE A 296 22.95 8.91 -14.28
C ILE A 296 23.31 10.40 -14.17
N ILE A 297 24.06 10.80 -13.13
CA ILE A 297 24.51 12.19 -12.97
C ILE A 297 25.33 12.62 -14.19
N ALA A 298 26.25 11.79 -14.68
CA ALA A 298 27.02 12.10 -15.89
C ALA A 298 26.16 12.23 -17.16
N ILE A 299 25.06 11.44 -17.28
CA ILE A 299 24.10 11.60 -18.39
C ILE A 299 23.42 12.97 -18.30
N LEU A 300 22.94 13.36 -17.12
CA LEU A 300 22.28 14.64 -16.90
C LEU A 300 23.24 15.80 -17.20
N GLU A 301 24.48 15.76 -16.70
CA GLU A 301 25.47 16.81 -16.98
C GLU A 301 25.83 16.91 -18.47
N ARG A 302 25.82 15.82 -19.22
CA ARG A 302 26.01 15.84 -20.68
C ARG A 302 24.82 16.42 -21.46
N LEU A 303 23.64 16.51 -20.85
CA LEU A 303 22.47 17.17 -21.44
C LEU A 303 22.46 18.66 -21.17
N ARG A 304 23.24 19.18 -20.21
CA ARG A 304 23.30 20.61 -19.88
C ARG A 304 23.66 21.49 -21.05
N PRO A 305 24.74 21.24 -21.82
CA PRO A 305 25.07 22.05 -22.99
C PRO A 305 23.97 22.07 -24.07
N ASP A 306 23.29 20.91 -24.24
CA ASP A 306 22.19 20.80 -25.21
C ASP A 306 20.96 21.60 -24.74
N TRP A 307 20.67 21.59 -23.43
CA TRP A 307 19.66 22.44 -22.81
C TRP A 307 19.99 23.93 -22.98
N ASP A 308 21.23 24.35 -22.73
CA ASP A 308 21.64 25.75 -22.88
C ASP A 308 21.49 26.24 -24.31
N LYS A 309 21.80 25.39 -25.31
CA LYS A 309 21.56 25.68 -26.73
C LYS A 309 20.07 25.80 -27.03
N PHE A 310 19.26 24.90 -26.50
CA PHE A 310 17.81 24.96 -26.63
C PHE A 310 17.24 26.27 -26.03
N GLN A 311 17.69 26.65 -24.82
CA GLN A 311 17.25 27.91 -24.20
C GLN A 311 17.66 29.17 -24.96
N ARG A 312 18.77 29.11 -25.70
CA ARG A 312 19.20 30.21 -26.60
C ARG A 312 18.52 30.18 -27.98
N GLY A 313 17.63 29.22 -28.23
CA GLY A 313 16.94 29.04 -29.50
C GLY A 313 17.83 28.49 -30.63
N GLU A 314 19.00 27.91 -30.29
CA GLU A 314 19.89 27.24 -31.26
C GLU A 314 19.33 25.87 -31.71
N PHE A 315 18.53 25.24 -30.87
CA PHE A 315 17.75 24.04 -31.18
C PHE A 315 16.27 24.35 -31.18
N SER A 316 15.56 23.77 -32.12
CA SER A 316 14.09 23.71 -32.11
C SER A 316 13.61 22.71 -31.06
N ASP A 317 12.33 22.81 -30.64
CA ASP A 317 11.66 21.85 -29.77
C ASP A 317 11.81 20.40 -30.29
N GLY A 318 11.71 20.19 -31.59
CA GLY A 318 11.85 18.88 -32.24
C GLY A 318 13.26 18.29 -32.13
N GLU A 319 14.27 19.11 -32.35
CA GLU A 319 15.69 18.70 -32.23
C GLU A 319 16.04 18.35 -30.80
N TYR A 320 15.68 19.24 -29.85
CA TYR A 320 15.91 18.99 -28.42
C TYR A 320 15.16 17.74 -27.92
N LYS A 321 13.90 17.57 -28.35
CA LYS A 321 13.11 16.38 -28.06
C LYS A 321 13.80 15.11 -28.59
N THR A 322 14.38 15.14 -29.77
CA THR A 322 15.11 14.01 -30.38
C THR A 322 16.33 13.67 -29.56
N ILE A 323 17.13 14.66 -29.13
CA ILE A 323 18.30 14.47 -28.29
C ILE A 323 17.92 13.79 -26.97
N THR A 324 16.93 14.35 -26.27
CA THR A 324 16.45 13.81 -24.98
C THR A 324 15.84 12.43 -25.13
N GLN A 325 15.17 12.15 -26.25
CA GLN A 325 14.62 10.83 -26.60
C GLN A 325 15.72 9.76 -26.69
N HIS A 326 16.81 10.05 -27.40
CA HIS A 326 17.94 9.14 -27.56
C HIS A 326 18.74 8.94 -26.27
N LYS A 327 18.87 9.98 -25.44
CA LYS A 327 19.53 9.88 -24.14
C LYS A 327 18.67 9.14 -23.11
N GLY A 328 17.34 9.12 -23.27
CA GLY A 328 16.36 8.54 -22.37
C GLY A 328 16.00 9.42 -21.15
N TRP A 329 16.45 10.68 -21.16
CA TRP A 329 16.27 11.62 -20.04
C TRP A 329 15.89 13.00 -20.55
N ASN A 330 15.00 13.67 -19.80
CA ASN A 330 14.85 15.12 -19.87
C ASN A 330 15.88 15.78 -18.96
N PHE A 331 16.19 17.02 -19.21
CA PHE A 331 17.09 17.80 -18.38
C PHE A 331 16.41 19.08 -17.88
N HIS A 332 16.69 19.40 -16.65
CA HIS A 332 16.42 20.71 -16.06
C HIS A 332 17.54 21.03 -15.06
N PRO A 333 18.04 22.30 -14.98
CA PRO A 333 19.11 22.70 -14.07
C PRO A 333 18.77 22.40 -12.59
N GLU A 334 17.49 22.49 -12.26
CA GLU A 334 16.96 22.24 -10.91
C GLU A 334 16.71 20.74 -10.62
N HIS A 335 17.21 19.84 -11.45
CA HIS A 335 17.04 18.38 -11.23
C HIS A 335 17.55 17.98 -9.86
N ILE A 336 16.76 17.17 -9.11
CA ILE A 336 17.04 16.79 -7.73
C ILE A 336 18.42 16.14 -7.55
N ALA A 337 18.87 15.31 -8.50
CA ALA A 337 20.17 14.64 -8.46
C ALA A 337 21.37 15.56 -8.72
N LEU A 338 21.13 16.78 -9.17
CA LEU A 338 22.18 17.78 -9.45
C LEU A 338 22.34 18.79 -8.32
N ASP A 339 21.57 18.71 -7.24
CA ASP A 339 21.68 19.60 -6.10
C ASP A 339 22.88 19.16 -5.21
N PRO A 340 23.94 19.98 -5.09
CA PRO A 340 25.12 19.60 -4.33
C PRO A 340 24.88 19.54 -2.80
N GLY A 341 23.79 20.16 -2.33
CA GLY A 341 23.39 20.15 -0.92
C GLY A 341 22.55 18.95 -0.51
N LEU A 342 22.10 18.14 -1.49
CA LEU A 342 21.37 16.90 -1.26
C LEU A 342 22.22 15.73 -1.76
N ARG A 343 22.45 14.74 -0.92
CA ARG A 343 23.08 13.48 -1.34
C ARG A 343 22.06 12.56 -2.01
N TYR A 344 21.40 13.07 -3.07
CA TYR A 344 20.40 12.29 -3.77
C TYR A 344 21.05 11.30 -4.73
N LEU A 345 20.75 10.03 -4.57
CA LEU A 345 21.34 8.91 -5.32
C LEU A 345 20.31 8.38 -6.35
N PRO A 346 20.34 8.86 -7.61
CA PRO A 346 19.24 8.68 -8.56
C PRO A 346 19.00 7.23 -9.01
N ALA A 347 20.00 6.36 -8.99
CA ALA A 347 19.82 4.94 -9.23
C ALA A 347 19.50 4.19 -7.94
N SER A 348 20.18 4.58 -6.85
CA SER A 348 20.11 3.87 -5.58
C SER A 348 18.79 4.05 -4.85
N PHE A 349 18.11 5.18 -5.04
CA PHE A 349 16.86 5.50 -4.35
C PHE A 349 15.60 5.10 -5.12
N ILE A 350 15.72 4.66 -6.37
CA ILE A 350 14.56 4.13 -7.12
C ILE A 350 14.09 2.81 -6.49
N CYS A 351 12.82 2.76 -6.13
CA CYS A 351 12.15 1.55 -5.69
C CYS A 351 10.84 1.37 -6.47
N PHE A 352 10.82 0.43 -7.42
CA PHE A 352 9.62 0.12 -8.17
C PHE A 352 8.61 -0.59 -7.28
N ASP A 353 7.37 -0.13 -7.32
CA ASP A 353 6.28 -0.80 -6.64
C ASP A 353 5.85 -2.07 -7.37
N TRP A 354 6.06 -3.22 -6.74
CA TRP A 354 5.69 -4.51 -7.32
C TRP A 354 4.17 -4.67 -7.50
N MET A 355 3.34 -4.00 -6.68
CA MET A 355 1.89 -4.01 -6.84
C MET A 355 1.47 -3.41 -8.20
N HIS A 356 2.01 -2.25 -8.56
CA HIS A 356 1.75 -1.63 -9.86
C HIS A 356 2.36 -2.41 -11.03
N ILE A 357 3.48 -3.09 -10.82
CA ILE A 357 4.08 -3.93 -11.86
C ILE A 357 3.17 -5.09 -12.21
N TYR A 358 2.62 -5.77 -11.20
CA TYR A 358 1.83 -6.99 -11.43
C TYR A 358 0.35 -6.74 -11.61
N PHE A 359 -0.27 -5.78 -10.87
CA PHE A 359 -1.71 -5.72 -10.73
C PHE A 359 -2.39 -4.47 -11.32
N VAL A 360 -1.88 -3.28 -11.19
CA VAL A 360 -2.57 -2.06 -11.70
C VAL A 360 -2.30 -1.89 -13.19
N GLY A 361 -3.17 -2.41 -14.05
CA GLY A 361 -2.91 -2.48 -15.50
C GLY A 361 -1.55 -3.17 -15.77
N GLY A 362 -1.21 -4.11 -14.89
CA GLY A 362 0.08 -4.75 -14.79
C GLY A 362 0.20 -6.03 -15.60
N ILE A 363 1.18 -6.85 -15.21
CA ILE A 363 1.47 -8.11 -15.89
C ILE A 363 0.28 -9.06 -15.81
N PHE A 364 -0.34 -9.20 -14.63
CA PHE A 364 -1.48 -10.09 -14.41
C PHE A 364 -2.70 -9.71 -15.28
N ASP A 365 -3.09 -8.42 -15.26
CA ASP A 365 -4.20 -7.94 -16.08
C ASP A 365 -3.96 -8.19 -17.59
N ARG A 366 -2.73 -7.94 -18.06
CA ARG A 366 -2.33 -8.17 -19.44
C ARG A 366 -2.38 -9.66 -19.82
N GLU A 367 -1.88 -10.51 -18.93
CA GLU A 367 -1.84 -11.95 -19.16
C GLU A 367 -3.24 -12.56 -19.12
N VAL A 368 -4.11 -12.12 -18.20
CA VAL A 368 -5.53 -12.53 -18.18
C VAL A 368 -6.23 -12.13 -19.47
N LYS A 369 -6.02 -10.89 -19.96
CA LYS A 369 -6.59 -10.45 -21.24
C LYS A 369 -6.07 -11.27 -22.42
N ALA A 370 -4.78 -11.58 -22.44
CA ALA A 370 -4.18 -12.43 -23.46
C ALA A 370 -4.76 -13.86 -23.43
N LEU A 371 -4.88 -14.44 -22.22
CA LEU A 371 -5.46 -15.77 -22.01
C LEU A 371 -6.91 -15.83 -22.48
N LEU A 372 -7.76 -14.91 -22.04
CA LEU A 372 -9.17 -14.83 -22.45
C LEU A 372 -9.34 -14.49 -23.94
N GLY A 373 -8.36 -13.77 -24.51
CA GLY A 373 -8.32 -13.45 -25.94
C GLY A 373 -7.91 -14.64 -26.84
N HIS A 374 -7.25 -15.64 -26.28
CA HIS A 374 -6.70 -16.77 -27.03
C HIS A 374 -7.80 -17.66 -27.62
N ALA A 375 -7.78 -17.87 -28.92
CA ALA A 375 -8.87 -18.57 -29.64
C ALA A 375 -9.16 -19.98 -29.09
N GLN A 376 -8.12 -20.75 -28.85
CA GLN A 376 -8.24 -22.10 -28.31
C GLN A 376 -8.75 -22.12 -26.86
N PHE A 377 -8.36 -21.13 -26.06
CA PHE A 377 -8.82 -21.01 -24.68
C PHE A 377 -10.33 -20.72 -24.61
N LYS A 378 -10.84 -19.88 -25.51
CA LYS A 378 -12.27 -19.54 -25.59
C LYS A 378 -13.17 -20.77 -25.83
N HIS A 379 -12.67 -21.83 -26.46
CA HIS A 379 -13.39 -23.06 -26.61
C HIS A 379 -13.45 -23.93 -25.36
N LEU A 380 -12.53 -23.71 -24.42
CA LEU A 380 -12.43 -24.44 -23.16
C LEU A 380 -13.08 -23.71 -22.00
N CYS A 381 -13.03 -22.36 -22.02
CA CYS A 381 -13.48 -21.52 -20.94
C CYS A 381 -13.74 -20.11 -21.46
N ASN A 382 -14.79 -19.51 -20.97
CA ASN A 382 -15.10 -18.08 -21.18
C ASN A 382 -15.25 -17.34 -19.85
N ALA A 383 -15.43 -16.01 -19.89
CA ALA A 383 -15.55 -15.20 -18.68
C ALA A 383 -16.78 -15.56 -17.82
N SER A 384 -17.89 -16.03 -18.43
CA SER A 384 -19.07 -16.50 -17.70
C SER A 384 -18.80 -17.78 -16.91
N ASP A 385 -17.98 -18.69 -17.45
CA ASP A 385 -17.57 -19.90 -16.74
C ASP A 385 -16.71 -19.54 -15.53
N LEU A 386 -15.78 -18.60 -15.70
CA LEU A 386 -14.98 -18.05 -14.60
C LEU A 386 -15.87 -17.39 -13.55
N HIS A 387 -16.79 -16.50 -13.96
CA HIS A 387 -17.73 -15.86 -13.03
C HIS A 387 -18.48 -16.91 -12.21
N THR A 388 -19.07 -17.90 -12.89
CA THR A 388 -19.80 -18.99 -12.23
C THR A 388 -18.92 -19.79 -11.27
N TYR A 389 -17.65 -20.00 -11.60
CA TYR A 389 -16.71 -20.69 -10.73
C TYR A 389 -16.36 -19.86 -9.51
N PHE A 390 -16.09 -18.55 -9.69
CA PHE A 390 -15.73 -17.65 -8.61
C PHE A 390 -16.88 -17.41 -7.62
N MET A 391 -18.12 -17.38 -8.10
CA MET A 391 -19.31 -17.28 -7.25
C MET A 391 -19.48 -18.46 -6.27
N LYS A 392 -18.83 -19.59 -6.53
CA LYS A 392 -18.87 -20.76 -5.64
C LYS A 392 -17.91 -20.67 -4.46
N TRP A 393 -17.08 -19.63 -4.41
CA TRP A 393 -16.09 -19.42 -3.35
C TRP A 393 -16.58 -18.39 -2.35
N THR A 394 -16.32 -18.65 -1.07
CA THR A 394 -16.53 -17.68 0.00
C THR A 394 -15.22 -16.95 0.27
N TRP A 395 -15.30 -15.64 0.27
CA TRP A 395 -14.16 -14.74 0.43
C TRP A 395 -14.11 -14.20 1.84
N PRO A 396 -12.96 -14.21 2.52
CA PRO A 396 -12.81 -13.53 3.80
C PRO A 396 -13.17 -12.06 3.69
N SER A 397 -13.63 -11.49 4.79
CA SER A 397 -14.13 -10.11 4.81
C SER A 397 -13.10 -9.05 4.44
N LYS A 398 -11.81 -9.36 4.49
CA LYS A 398 -10.74 -8.48 4.02
C LYS A 398 -10.51 -8.54 2.49
N HIS A 399 -11.01 -9.58 1.85
CA HIS A 399 -10.98 -9.73 0.40
C HIS A 399 -12.35 -9.34 -0.13
N HIS A 400 -12.43 -8.26 -0.88
CA HIS A 400 -13.65 -7.94 -1.59
C HIS A 400 -14.02 -9.09 -2.53
N SER A 401 -15.32 -9.29 -2.73
CA SER A 401 -15.82 -10.36 -3.59
C SER A 401 -15.27 -10.21 -5.02
N ALA A 402 -14.18 -10.91 -5.32
CA ALA A 402 -13.62 -10.95 -6.67
C ALA A 402 -14.55 -11.68 -7.67
N ALA A 403 -15.70 -12.19 -7.22
CA ALA A 403 -16.69 -12.80 -8.09
C ALA A 403 -17.31 -11.80 -9.08
N CYS A 404 -17.57 -10.57 -8.65
CA CYS A 404 -18.12 -9.51 -9.51
C CYS A 404 -17.14 -9.04 -10.61
N VAL A 405 -15.87 -9.35 -10.46
CA VAL A 405 -14.80 -8.96 -11.37
C VAL A 405 -15.01 -9.47 -12.80
N TRP A 406 -15.74 -10.57 -12.97
CA TRP A 406 -15.99 -11.23 -14.25
C TRP A 406 -17.38 -10.95 -14.85
N GLU A 407 -18.19 -10.14 -14.19
CA GLU A 407 -19.62 -9.93 -14.52
C GLU A 407 -19.81 -9.31 -15.92
N THR A 408 -18.88 -8.47 -16.34
CA THR A 408 -18.89 -7.77 -17.64
C THR A 408 -18.20 -8.54 -18.78
N GLY A 409 -17.68 -9.74 -18.50
CA GLY A 409 -16.90 -10.50 -19.48
C GLY A 409 -15.43 -10.10 -19.60
N GLU A 410 -15.00 -9.12 -18.79
CA GLU A 410 -13.62 -8.66 -18.67
C GLU A 410 -13.22 -8.64 -17.19
N LEU A 411 -11.91 -8.71 -16.94
CA LEU A 411 -11.38 -8.49 -15.59
C LEU A 411 -11.49 -7.00 -15.26
N GLN A 412 -12.37 -6.66 -14.31
CA GLN A 412 -12.52 -5.30 -13.76
C GLN A 412 -12.26 -5.35 -12.25
N ALA A 413 -11.02 -5.15 -11.86
CA ALA A 413 -10.61 -5.30 -10.48
C ALA A 413 -9.58 -4.24 -10.08
N GLY A 414 -9.58 -3.89 -8.80
CA GLY A 414 -8.45 -3.19 -8.20
C GLY A 414 -7.33 -4.17 -7.81
N ALA A 415 -6.13 -3.66 -7.57
CA ALA A 415 -4.95 -4.48 -7.29
C ALA A 415 -5.15 -5.53 -6.18
N SER A 416 -5.86 -5.18 -5.11
CA SER A 416 -6.15 -6.11 -4.00
C SER A 416 -7.11 -7.24 -4.41
N GLU A 417 -8.05 -6.94 -5.31
CA GLU A 417 -8.99 -7.92 -5.85
C GLU A 417 -8.28 -8.83 -6.84
N GLU A 418 -7.42 -8.29 -7.71
CA GLU A 418 -6.58 -9.07 -8.62
C GLU A 418 -5.65 -10.02 -7.86
N LEU A 419 -5.00 -9.52 -6.82
CA LEU A 419 -4.14 -10.34 -5.95
C LEU A 419 -4.92 -11.50 -5.32
N SER A 420 -6.16 -11.25 -4.88
CA SER A 420 -7.02 -12.29 -4.32
C SER A 420 -7.55 -13.26 -5.38
N THR A 421 -7.74 -12.78 -6.61
CA THR A 421 -8.26 -13.55 -7.76
C THR A 421 -7.24 -14.58 -8.26
N LEU A 422 -5.96 -14.22 -8.30
CA LEU A 422 -4.89 -15.04 -8.87
C LEU A 422 -4.86 -16.51 -8.38
N PRO A 423 -4.86 -16.82 -7.07
CA PRO A 423 -4.81 -18.22 -6.61
C PRO A 423 -6.06 -19.02 -6.98
N VAL A 424 -7.24 -18.38 -7.04
CA VAL A 424 -8.49 -19.03 -7.42
C VAL A 424 -8.49 -19.33 -8.94
N LEU A 425 -8.01 -18.38 -9.75
CA LEU A 425 -7.84 -18.56 -11.20
C LEU A 425 -6.86 -19.70 -11.50
N CYS A 426 -5.69 -19.69 -10.87
CA CYS A 426 -4.70 -20.75 -11.06
C CYS A 426 -5.23 -22.13 -10.64
N ARG A 427 -6.04 -22.19 -9.58
CA ARG A 427 -6.71 -23.43 -9.20
C ARG A 427 -7.71 -23.88 -10.28
N TYR A 428 -8.49 -22.96 -10.84
CA TYR A 428 -9.40 -23.27 -11.94
C TYR A 428 -8.64 -23.83 -13.15
N LEU A 429 -7.54 -23.19 -13.53
CA LEU A 429 -6.70 -23.64 -14.63
C LEU A 429 -6.17 -25.07 -14.40
N ARG A 430 -5.66 -25.36 -13.19
CA ARG A 430 -5.14 -26.70 -12.83
C ARG A 430 -6.22 -27.78 -12.77
N GLN A 431 -7.39 -27.47 -12.19
CA GLN A 431 -8.39 -28.48 -11.85
C GLN A 431 -9.47 -28.67 -12.91
N VAL A 432 -9.70 -27.67 -13.74
CA VAL A 432 -10.75 -27.67 -14.76
C VAL A 432 -10.14 -27.65 -16.15
N VAL A 433 -9.42 -26.58 -16.51
CA VAL A 433 -8.95 -26.40 -17.89
C VAL A 433 -7.87 -27.40 -18.26
N ALA A 434 -6.82 -27.58 -17.44
CA ALA A 434 -5.72 -28.50 -17.75
C ALA A 434 -6.12 -29.97 -17.77
N LYS A 435 -7.29 -30.34 -17.20
CA LYS A 435 -7.83 -31.70 -17.24
C LYS A 435 -8.76 -31.96 -18.41
N HIS A 436 -9.07 -30.91 -19.17
CA HIS A 436 -9.90 -31.06 -20.36
C HIS A 436 -9.12 -31.79 -21.47
N PRO A 437 -9.71 -32.79 -22.18
CA PRO A 437 -9.00 -33.55 -23.22
C PRO A 437 -8.39 -32.70 -24.34
N SER A 438 -8.94 -31.51 -24.59
CA SER A 438 -8.46 -30.56 -25.60
C SER A 438 -7.59 -29.44 -25.05
N SER A 439 -6.94 -29.63 -23.91
CA SER A 439 -6.13 -28.57 -23.23
C SER A 439 -4.72 -28.40 -23.77
N ASP A 440 -4.16 -29.37 -24.50
CA ASP A 440 -2.77 -29.31 -24.97
C ASP A 440 -2.42 -28.03 -25.72
N PRO A 441 -3.27 -27.48 -26.63
CA PRO A 441 -2.94 -26.23 -27.32
C PRO A 441 -2.83 -24.99 -26.46
N VAL A 442 -3.32 -25.01 -25.21
CA VAL A 442 -3.29 -23.91 -24.25
C VAL A 442 -2.36 -24.17 -23.05
N ALA A 443 -1.63 -25.31 -23.10
CA ALA A 443 -0.70 -25.66 -22.02
C ALA A 443 0.38 -24.58 -21.75
N PRO A 444 0.99 -23.90 -22.76
CA PRO A 444 1.93 -22.83 -22.54
C PRO A 444 1.31 -21.65 -21.77
N GLN A 445 0.07 -21.24 -22.09
CA GLN A 445 -0.64 -20.15 -21.44
C GLN A 445 -0.97 -20.50 -19.98
N ILE A 446 -1.36 -21.74 -19.72
CA ILE A 446 -1.58 -22.25 -18.36
C ILE A 446 -0.26 -22.24 -17.60
N ALA A 447 0.83 -22.73 -18.18
CA ALA A 447 2.14 -22.76 -17.56
C ALA A 447 2.65 -21.34 -17.20
N SER A 448 2.42 -20.36 -18.07
CA SER A 448 2.76 -18.96 -17.83
C SER A 448 2.01 -18.40 -16.62
N MET A 449 0.68 -18.56 -16.56
CA MET A 449 -0.14 -18.07 -15.44
C MET A 449 0.24 -18.76 -14.12
N LEU A 450 0.57 -20.04 -14.13
CA LEU A 450 1.04 -20.75 -12.93
C LEU A 450 2.42 -20.26 -12.47
N ALA A 451 3.32 -19.97 -13.40
CA ALA A 451 4.63 -19.41 -13.09
C ALA A 451 4.51 -17.97 -12.56
N LEU A 452 3.53 -17.18 -13.04
CA LEU A 452 3.19 -15.86 -12.48
C LEU A 452 2.75 -16.01 -11.03
N GLN A 453 1.88 -16.96 -10.72
CA GLN A 453 1.50 -17.22 -9.32
C GLN A 453 2.71 -17.55 -8.46
N ASP A 454 3.61 -18.43 -8.92
CA ASP A 454 4.83 -18.78 -8.17
C ASP A 454 5.69 -17.55 -7.87
N ALA A 455 5.88 -16.65 -8.85
CA ALA A 455 6.64 -15.42 -8.67
C ALA A 455 5.97 -14.47 -7.65
N VAL A 456 4.67 -14.24 -7.78
CA VAL A 456 3.90 -13.40 -6.85
C VAL A 456 3.89 -14.00 -5.45
N ASP A 457 3.75 -15.32 -5.30
CA ASP A 457 3.80 -16.01 -4.01
C ASP A 457 5.15 -15.76 -3.29
N LEU A 458 6.27 -15.81 -4.00
CA LEU A 458 7.59 -15.50 -3.40
C LEU A 458 7.75 -14.02 -3.05
N ILE A 459 7.20 -13.10 -3.86
CA ILE A 459 7.19 -11.67 -3.55
C ILE A 459 6.39 -11.40 -2.25
N ILE A 460 5.22 -12.02 -2.10
CA ILE A 460 4.40 -11.90 -0.88
C ILE A 460 5.14 -12.52 0.32
N THR A 461 5.82 -13.66 0.12
CA THR A 461 6.66 -14.29 1.15
C THR A 461 7.72 -13.32 1.67
N ALA A 462 8.42 -12.63 0.77
CA ALA A 462 9.35 -11.56 1.13
C ALA A 462 8.66 -10.38 1.84
N ALA A 463 7.50 -9.94 1.34
CA ALA A 463 6.73 -8.85 1.94
C ALA A 463 6.26 -9.17 3.36
N ARG A 464 6.08 -10.43 3.69
CA ARG A 464 5.72 -10.95 5.02
C ARG A 464 6.93 -11.29 5.88
N ARG A 465 8.14 -10.96 5.44
CA ARG A 465 9.40 -11.27 6.15
C ARG A 465 9.58 -12.75 6.46
N LEU A 466 9.00 -13.60 5.63
CA LEU A 466 9.20 -15.05 5.73
C LEU A 466 10.48 -15.43 4.96
N PRO A 467 11.12 -16.54 5.33
CA PRO A 467 12.37 -16.95 4.69
C PRO A 467 12.21 -17.17 3.19
N VAL A 468 12.89 -16.35 2.41
CA VAL A 468 13.03 -16.44 0.96
C VAL A 468 14.29 -15.70 0.55
N THR A 469 15.04 -16.25 -0.39
CA THR A 469 16.24 -15.61 -0.89
C THR A 469 15.95 -14.77 -2.13
N THR A 470 16.74 -13.72 -2.34
CA THR A 470 16.69 -12.89 -3.55
C THR A 470 16.83 -13.73 -4.82
N ALA A 471 17.71 -14.74 -4.81
CA ALA A 471 17.91 -15.65 -5.94
C ALA A 471 16.65 -16.48 -6.27
N GLN A 472 15.87 -16.91 -5.25
CA GLN A 472 14.61 -17.61 -5.48
C GLN A 472 13.59 -16.69 -6.16
N ILE A 473 13.48 -15.44 -5.70
CA ILE A 473 12.57 -14.44 -6.29
C ILE A 473 12.99 -14.15 -7.74
N GLU A 474 14.26 -13.90 -7.99
CA GLU A 474 14.79 -13.64 -9.33
C GLU A 474 14.52 -14.82 -10.28
N SER A 475 14.83 -16.04 -9.85
CA SER A 475 14.59 -17.25 -10.62
C SER A 475 13.12 -17.43 -10.99
N ALA A 476 12.20 -17.20 -10.04
CA ALA A 476 10.76 -17.32 -10.29
C ALA A 476 10.26 -16.24 -11.26
N ILE A 477 10.70 -15.00 -11.11
CA ILE A 477 10.35 -13.90 -12.02
C ILE A 477 10.85 -14.24 -13.44
N VAL A 478 12.11 -14.64 -13.59
CA VAL A 478 12.70 -14.98 -14.91
C VAL A 478 11.99 -16.20 -15.53
N LYS A 479 11.66 -17.22 -14.72
CA LYS A 479 10.88 -18.40 -15.17
C LYS A 479 9.52 -17.95 -15.72
N HIS A 480 8.78 -17.13 -14.96
CA HIS A 480 7.48 -16.62 -15.41
C HIS A 480 7.62 -15.84 -16.73
N LEU A 481 8.57 -14.90 -16.80
CA LEU A 481 8.76 -14.06 -17.98
C LEU A 481 9.12 -14.88 -19.22
N ARG A 482 9.90 -15.97 -19.09
CA ARG A 482 10.17 -16.93 -20.19
C ARG A 482 8.91 -17.66 -20.61
N CYS A 483 8.15 -18.23 -19.65
CA CYS A 483 6.89 -18.87 -19.96
C CYS A 483 5.91 -17.92 -20.66
N HIS A 484 5.90 -16.64 -20.28
CA HIS A 484 5.09 -15.62 -20.95
C HIS A 484 5.54 -15.39 -22.41
N GLN A 485 6.85 -15.30 -22.66
CA GLN A 485 7.37 -15.16 -24.03
C GLN A 485 7.03 -16.38 -24.88
N ASP A 486 7.17 -17.58 -24.31
CA ASP A 486 6.85 -18.83 -25.00
C ASP A 486 5.36 -18.95 -25.33
N ALA A 487 4.49 -18.46 -24.41
CA ALA A 487 3.04 -18.56 -24.56
C ALA A 487 2.43 -17.50 -25.49
N TYR A 488 2.96 -16.28 -25.48
CA TYR A 488 2.33 -15.12 -26.12
C TYR A 488 3.25 -14.35 -27.07
N GLY A 489 4.54 -14.65 -27.06
CA GLY A 489 5.54 -13.90 -27.83
C GLY A 489 5.75 -12.48 -27.33
N GLU A 490 6.69 -11.77 -27.96
CA GLU A 490 7.04 -10.40 -27.62
C GLU A 490 5.93 -9.36 -27.92
N GLY A 491 4.96 -9.70 -28.75
CA GLY A 491 3.83 -8.82 -29.09
C GLY A 491 2.98 -8.41 -27.87
N TYR A 492 2.88 -9.29 -26.88
CA TYR A 492 2.14 -9.05 -25.63
C TYR A 492 3.00 -8.48 -24.50
N TRP A 493 4.31 -8.32 -24.74
CA TRP A 493 5.23 -7.78 -23.75
C TRP A 493 4.98 -6.30 -23.51
N VAL A 494 4.92 -5.88 -22.25
CA VAL A 494 4.84 -4.48 -21.85
C VAL A 494 6.07 -4.13 -21.00
N TYR A 495 6.38 -2.84 -20.90
CA TYR A 495 7.55 -2.38 -20.15
C TYR A 495 7.60 -2.88 -18.69
N LYS A 496 6.44 -3.11 -18.07
CA LYS A 496 6.34 -3.67 -16.71
C LYS A 496 7.00 -5.05 -16.56
N HIS A 497 7.05 -5.86 -17.62
CA HIS A 497 7.81 -7.13 -17.62
C HIS A 497 9.30 -6.88 -17.44
N HIS A 498 9.86 -5.85 -18.10
CA HIS A 498 11.25 -5.45 -17.88
C HIS A 498 11.47 -4.92 -16.46
N MET A 499 10.55 -4.10 -15.94
CA MET A 499 10.63 -3.58 -14.56
C MET A 499 10.67 -4.73 -13.54
N ALA A 500 9.92 -5.80 -13.76
CA ALA A 500 9.91 -6.96 -12.86
C ALA A 500 11.31 -7.58 -12.68
N THR A 501 12.19 -7.53 -13.68
CA THR A 501 13.56 -8.04 -13.57
C THR A 501 14.43 -7.30 -12.55
N HIS A 502 14.02 -6.12 -12.09
CA HIS A 502 14.75 -5.35 -11.08
C HIS A 502 14.29 -5.63 -9.65
N LEU A 503 13.10 -6.25 -9.45
CA LEU A 503 12.49 -6.37 -8.13
C LEU A 503 13.34 -7.14 -7.13
N ALA A 504 13.99 -8.22 -7.55
CA ALA A 504 14.81 -9.03 -6.65
C ALA A 504 15.93 -8.19 -6.00
N ALA A 505 16.69 -7.43 -6.80
CA ALA A 505 17.73 -6.54 -6.29
C ALA A 505 17.19 -5.40 -5.43
N MET A 506 15.99 -4.88 -5.74
CA MET A 506 15.34 -3.87 -4.93
C MET A 506 14.89 -4.43 -3.57
N PHE A 507 14.39 -5.67 -3.53
CA PHE A 507 13.99 -6.32 -2.28
C PHE A 507 15.20 -6.60 -1.38
N GLU A 508 16.35 -6.93 -1.95
CA GLU A 508 17.59 -7.06 -1.21
C GLU A 508 18.00 -5.74 -0.54
N LYS A 509 17.85 -4.63 -1.26
CA LYS A 509 18.30 -3.32 -0.82
C LYS A 509 17.31 -2.60 0.11
N HIS A 510 16.02 -2.63 -0.23
CA HIS A 510 14.98 -1.81 0.40
C HIS A 510 13.93 -2.63 1.14
N GLY A 511 13.99 -3.98 1.05
CA GLY A 511 12.90 -4.85 1.45
C GLY A 511 11.75 -4.85 0.43
N SER A 512 10.79 -5.74 0.62
CA SER A 512 9.62 -5.84 -0.26
C SER A 512 8.58 -4.76 0.09
N LEU A 513 8.77 -3.57 -0.47
CA LEU A 513 7.85 -2.45 -0.32
C LEU A 513 6.73 -2.51 -1.38
N SER A 514 5.55 -2.01 -1.02
CA SER A 514 4.41 -1.91 -1.94
C SER A 514 3.52 -0.72 -1.61
N CYS A 515 2.80 -0.23 -2.61
CA CYS A 515 1.91 0.92 -2.48
C CYS A 515 0.45 0.57 -2.12
N PHE A 516 0.14 -0.68 -1.78
CA PHE A 516 -1.22 -1.07 -1.34
C PHE A 516 -1.75 -0.20 -0.19
N VAL A 517 -0.88 0.22 0.70
CA VAL A 517 -1.23 1.01 1.88
C VAL A 517 -1.52 2.45 1.49
N GLN A 518 -0.67 3.03 0.66
CA GLN A 518 -0.79 4.41 0.20
C GLN A 518 -2.04 4.60 -0.66
N GLU A 519 -2.34 3.64 -1.54
CA GLU A 519 -3.58 3.63 -2.33
C GLU A 519 -4.83 3.68 -1.43
N ARG A 520 -4.82 2.92 -0.33
CA ARG A 520 -5.92 3.00 0.64
C ARG A 520 -5.97 4.35 1.36
N LYS A 521 -4.80 4.94 1.64
CA LYS A 521 -4.69 6.25 2.29
C LYS A 521 -5.20 7.39 1.40
N HIS A 522 -5.12 7.26 0.08
CA HIS A 522 -5.65 8.24 -0.88
C HIS A 522 -7.15 8.56 -0.68
N LYS A 523 -7.93 7.63 -0.11
CA LYS A 523 -9.35 7.90 0.20
C LYS A 523 -9.55 9.08 1.15
N PHE A 524 -8.62 9.31 2.10
CA PHE A 524 -8.69 10.45 3.01
C PHE A 524 -8.41 11.76 2.26
N VAL A 525 -7.38 11.77 1.39
CA VAL A 525 -7.08 12.93 0.55
C VAL A 525 -8.28 13.22 -0.36
N LYS A 526 -8.84 12.20 -1.04
CA LYS A 526 -10.03 12.34 -1.89
C LYS A 526 -11.22 12.93 -1.13
N ARG A 527 -11.45 12.47 0.10
CA ARG A 527 -12.54 12.94 0.97
C ARG A 527 -12.42 14.43 1.27
N PHE A 528 -11.27 14.86 1.81
CA PHE A 528 -11.07 16.26 2.20
C PHE A 528 -10.87 17.19 0.99
N ALA A 529 -10.25 16.73 -0.08
CA ALA A 529 -10.07 17.52 -1.30
C ALA A 529 -11.41 17.92 -1.94
N LYS A 530 -12.44 17.05 -1.91
CA LYS A 530 -13.79 17.40 -2.39
C LYS A 530 -14.35 18.66 -1.73
N ASP A 531 -14.06 18.85 -0.44
CA ASP A 531 -14.60 19.97 0.35
C ASP A 531 -13.76 21.26 0.23
N HIS A 532 -12.50 21.15 -0.18
CA HIS A 532 -11.54 22.25 -0.09
C HIS A 532 -11.03 22.77 -1.45
N MET A 533 -11.00 21.95 -2.50
CA MET A 533 -10.39 22.31 -3.80
C MET A 533 -11.04 23.51 -4.53
N SER A 534 -12.28 23.87 -4.17
CA SER A 534 -12.96 25.04 -4.72
C SER A 534 -12.65 26.34 -3.96
N LYS A 535 -11.91 26.29 -2.86
CA LYS A 535 -11.60 27.43 -2.00
C LYS A 535 -10.32 28.13 -2.46
N LYS A 536 -10.13 29.37 -2.03
CA LYS A 536 -8.86 30.09 -2.20
C LYS A 536 -7.82 29.49 -1.23
N GLY A 537 -6.65 29.08 -1.73
CA GLY A 537 -5.60 28.46 -0.93
C GLY A 537 -5.98 27.08 -0.39
N PRO A 538 -6.37 26.11 -1.25
CA PRO A 538 -6.84 24.81 -0.79
C PRO A 538 -5.74 23.97 -0.12
N GLU A 539 -4.48 24.21 -0.46
CA GLU A 539 -3.33 23.47 0.06
C GLU A 539 -3.23 23.55 1.58
N LYS A 540 -3.32 24.77 2.16
CA LYS A 540 -3.32 24.95 3.61
C LYS A 540 -4.48 24.20 4.26
N ALA A 541 -5.69 24.43 3.74
CA ALA A 541 -6.90 23.85 4.32
C ALA A 541 -6.86 22.32 4.29
N LEU A 542 -6.38 21.74 3.18
CA LEU A 542 -6.26 20.30 3.02
C LEU A 542 -5.21 19.72 3.99
N MET A 543 -4.03 20.35 4.08
CA MET A 543 -2.98 19.89 4.99
C MET A 543 -3.38 20.00 6.47
N VAL A 544 -4.09 21.06 6.87
CA VAL A 544 -4.63 21.19 8.23
C VAL A 544 -5.56 20.00 8.56
N GLN A 545 -6.50 19.68 7.66
CA GLN A 545 -7.45 18.59 7.89
C GLN A 545 -6.77 17.22 7.91
N LEU A 546 -5.88 16.96 6.96
CA LEU A 546 -5.16 15.68 6.88
C LEU A 546 -4.25 15.46 8.08
N THR A 547 -3.53 16.49 8.51
CA THR A 547 -2.62 16.38 9.66
C THR A 547 -3.40 16.22 10.98
N ALA A 548 -4.50 16.96 11.16
CA ALA A 548 -5.37 16.83 12.33
C ALA A 548 -6.02 15.43 12.39
N GLN A 549 -6.52 14.92 11.25
CA GLN A 549 -7.07 13.57 11.17
C GLN A 549 -6.01 12.52 11.51
N HIS A 550 -4.84 12.64 10.91
CA HIS A 550 -3.76 11.69 11.17
C HIS A 550 -3.30 11.70 12.62
N ALA A 551 -3.13 12.89 13.24
CA ALA A 551 -2.81 13.00 14.65
C ALA A 551 -3.89 12.38 15.57
N HIS A 552 -5.16 12.42 15.14
CA HIS A 552 -6.26 11.73 15.82
C HIS A 552 -6.15 10.20 15.66
N ASP A 553 -5.96 9.72 14.44
CA ASP A 553 -5.89 8.28 14.12
C ASP A 553 -4.72 7.61 14.84
N LEU A 554 -3.58 8.31 14.94
CA LEU A 554 -2.41 7.84 15.68
C LEU A 554 -2.66 7.60 17.18
N LYS A 555 -3.63 8.28 17.80
CA LYS A 555 -4.01 8.03 19.21
C LYS A 555 -4.71 6.70 19.40
N THR A 556 -5.34 6.19 18.35
CA THR A 556 -6.07 4.92 18.35
C THR A 556 -5.43 3.88 17.44
N MET A 557 -4.24 4.19 16.91
CA MET A 557 -3.45 3.29 16.08
C MET A 557 -3.23 1.97 16.83
N ARG A 558 -3.42 0.86 16.12
CA ARG A 558 -3.23 -0.47 16.69
C ARG A 558 -1.87 -1.02 16.31
N VAL A 559 -1.02 -1.12 17.29
CA VAL A 559 0.35 -1.62 17.15
C VAL A 559 0.45 -3.10 17.52
N SER A 560 -0.59 -3.67 18.16
CA SER A 560 -0.56 -5.03 18.71
C SER A 560 -1.75 -5.88 18.31
N THR A 561 -1.56 -7.18 18.39
CA THR A 561 -2.61 -8.20 18.31
C THR A 561 -3.66 -7.98 19.40
N GLY A 562 -4.96 -7.99 19.04
CA GLY A 562 -6.02 -7.78 20.01
C GLY A 562 -7.41 -7.59 19.40
N LEU A 563 -8.42 -7.46 20.28
CA LEU A 563 -9.81 -7.28 19.88
C LEU A 563 -10.05 -5.90 19.27
N VAL A 564 -10.92 -5.86 18.26
CA VAL A 564 -11.37 -4.64 17.59
C VAL A 564 -12.72 -4.22 18.19
N ASP A 565 -12.81 -2.98 18.69
CA ASP A 565 -14.03 -2.40 19.27
C ASP A 565 -14.76 -3.36 20.24
N PRO A 566 -14.08 -3.84 21.30
CA PRO A 566 -14.67 -4.82 22.21
C PRO A 566 -15.87 -4.21 22.95
N THR A 567 -16.91 -5.02 23.11
CA THR A 567 -18.11 -4.69 23.88
C THR A 567 -18.30 -5.73 25.00
N LYS A 568 -19.01 -5.37 26.05
CA LYS A 568 -19.36 -6.32 27.11
C LYS A 568 -20.02 -7.56 26.50
N ALA A 569 -19.52 -8.74 26.87
CA ALA A 569 -20.09 -9.99 26.38
C ALA A 569 -21.57 -10.14 26.81
N THR A 570 -22.38 -10.73 25.95
CA THR A 570 -23.75 -11.06 26.30
C THR A 570 -23.78 -12.08 27.43
N GLN A 571 -24.85 -12.07 28.25
CA GLN A 571 -24.97 -13.01 29.36
C GLN A 571 -24.89 -14.49 28.90
N LYS A 572 -25.44 -14.79 27.71
CA LYS A 572 -25.37 -16.14 27.11
C LYS A 572 -23.92 -16.52 26.81
N LEU A 573 -23.13 -15.62 26.22
CA LEU A 573 -21.72 -15.85 25.92
C LEU A 573 -20.89 -15.95 27.20
N LEU A 574 -21.12 -15.07 28.20
CA LEU A 574 -20.43 -15.12 29.48
C LEU A 574 -20.69 -16.44 30.22
N ASN A 575 -21.93 -16.95 30.19
CA ASN A 575 -22.26 -18.25 30.80
C ASN A 575 -21.56 -19.42 30.08
N ALA A 576 -21.42 -19.33 28.75
CA ALA A 576 -20.64 -20.32 27.99
C ALA A 576 -19.14 -20.26 28.37
N LEU A 577 -18.58 -19.06 28.44
CA LEU A 577 -17.16 -18.86 28.83
C LEU A 577 -16.88 -19.35 30.27
N LYS A 578 -17.80 -19.13 31.21
CA LYS A 578 -17.68 -19.64 32.57
C LYS A 578 -17.64 -21.18 32.65
N ARG A 579 -18.30 -21.87 31.74
CA ARG A 579 -18.23 -23.35 31.65
C ARG A 579 -16.88 -23.80 31.09
N MET A 580 -16.30 -23.04 30.15
CA MET A 580 -15.00 -23.39 29.54
C MET A 580 -13.81 -22.92 30.37
N CYS A 581 -13.93 -21.80 31.08
CA CYS A 581 -12.93 -21.21 31.96
C CYS A 581 -13.55 -20.92 33.32
N PRO A 582 -13.60 -21.90 34.25
CA PRO A 582 -14.10 -21.67 35.58
C PRO A 582 -13.33 -20.55 36.28
N GLY A 583 -14.06 -19.60 36.89
CA GLY A 583 -13.45 -18.43 37.53
C GLY A 583 -13.65 -17.11 36.78
N THR A 584 -14.01 -17.15 35.49
CA THR A 584 -14.31 -15.95 34.72
C THR A 584 -15.46 -15.15 35.36
N GLN A 585 -15.20 -13.90 35.74
CA GLN A 585 -16.19 -13.00 36.32
C GLN A 585 -16.81 -12.08 35.25
N THR A 586 -15.95 -11.52 34.41
CA THR A 586 -16.31 -10.59 33.33
C THR A 586 -15.71 -11.02 32.01
N ALA A 587 -16.32 -10.62 30.92
CA ALA A 587 -15.76 -10.79 29.59
C ALA A 587 -16.18 -9.67 28.65
N VAL A 588 -15.28 -9.32 27.76
CA VAL A 588 -15.60 -8.52 26.59
C VAL A 588 -15.51 -9.38 25.35
N SER A 589 -16.28 -9.05 24.31
CA SER A 589 -16.28 -9.77 23.04
C SER A 589 -16.23 -8.82 21.86
N SER A 590 -15.69 -9.31 20.77
CA SER A 590 -15.67 -8.60 19.49
C SER A 590 -16.00 -9.57 18.36
N ILE A 591 -16.59 -9.02 17.30
CA ILE A 591 -16.77 -9.75 16.04
C ILE A 591 -15.52 -9.75 15.18
N GLU A 592 -14.50 -9.00 15.59
CA GLU A 592 -13.27 -8.79 14.80
C GLU A 592 -12.05 -8.68 15.73
N ALA A 593 -10.93 -9.22 15.31
CA ALA A 593 -9.65 -9.03 15.97
C ALA A 593 -8.53 -8.77 14.96
N ASN A 594 -7.52 -8.02 15.41
CA ASN A 594 -6.26 -7.89 14.69
C ASN A 594 -5.30 -8.99 15.13
N THR A 595 -4.60 -9.57 14.16
CA THR A 595 -3.48 -10.52 14.38
C THR A 595 -2.27 -10.03 13.60
N ASP A 596 -1.12 -10.65 13.80
CA ASP A 596 0.09 -10.37 13.00
C ASP A 596 -0.11 -10.62 11.50
N TYR A 597 -1.13 -11.41 11.13
CA TYR A 597 -1.47 -11.74 9.75
C TYR A 597 -2.65 -10.93 9.19
N GLY A 598 -3.11 -9.94 9.94
CA GLY A 598 -4.20 -9.05 9.56
C GLY A 598 -5.48 -9.29 10.36
N ARG A 599 -6.58 -8.74 9.88
CA ARG A 599 -7.88 -8.83 10.53
C ARG A 599 -8.56 -10.16 10.29
N ILE A 600 -9.14 -10.71 11.35
CA ILE A 600 -9.96 -11.91 11.33
C ILE A 600 -11.34 -11.54 11.87
N ARG A 601 -12.38 -11.99 11.18
CA ARG A 601 -13.78 -11.73 11.56
C ARG A 601 -14.50 -13.01 11.97
N ARG A 602 -15.58 -12.80 12.70
CA ARG A 602 -16.55 -13.85 12.97
C ARG A 602 -17.06 -14.47 11.66
N GLY A 603 -17.06 -15.79 11.58
CA GLY A 603 -17.46 -16.56 10.40
C GLY A 603 -16.32 -16.90 9.46
N ASP A 604 -15.16 -16.23 9.55
CA ASP A 604 -14.00 -16.59 8.74
C ASP A 604 -13.53 -18.01 9.09
N ILE A 605 -13.07 -18.73 8.05
CA ILE A 605 -12.30 -19.95 8.21
C ILE A 605 -10.82 -19.56 8.23
N VAL A 606 -10.09 -20.05 9.24
CA VAL A 606 -8.70 -19.69 9.51
C VAL A 606 -7.87 -20.95 9.67
N LEU A 607 -6.68 -20.96 9.10
CA LEU A 607 -5.70 -22.03 9.32
C LEU A 607 -4.94 -21.78 10.62
N LEU A 608 -4.65 -22.87 11.33
CA LEU A 608 -3.84 -22.85 12.55
C LEU A 608 -2.37 -23.11 12.22
N GLY A 609 -1.48 -22.38 12.89
CA GLY A 609 -0.03 -22.61 12.76
C GLY A 609 0.49 -23.45 13.90
N SER A 610 0.64 -24.74 13.73
CA SER A 610 1.44 -25.56 14.66
C SER A 610 1.78 -26.93 14.08
N GLY A 611 3.05 -27.28 14.13
CA GLY A 611 3.55 -28.66 14.24
C GLY A 611 3.09 -29.68 13.19
N GLY A 612 3.00 -29.31 11.92
CA GLY A 612 2.75 -30.27 10.83
C GLY A 612 1.29 -30.74 10.66
N MET A 613 0.36 -30.32 11.50
CA MET A 613 -1.07 -30.56 11.32
C MET A 613 -1.73 -29.36 10.64
N HIS A 614 -2.23 -29.57 9.43
CA HIS A 614 -2.96 -28.57 8.64
C HIS A 614 -4.41 -28.44 9.14
N ALA A 615 -4.57 -27.94 10.36
CA ALA A 615 -5.88 -27.76 10.97
C ALA A 615 -6.52 -26.43 10.55
N ALA A 616 -7.83 -26.45 10.38
CA ALA A 616 -8.63 -25.27 10.12
C ALA A 616 -9.71 -25.12 11.20
N VAL A 617 -10.12 -23.88 11.43
CA VAL A 617 -11.17 -23.55 12.38
C VAL A 617 -12.11 -22.50 11.81
N GLN A 618 -13.37 -22.53 12.20
CA GLN A 618 -14.29 -21.43 11.96
C GLN A 618 -14.38 -20.55 13.20
N VAL A 619 -14.20 -19.25 13.02
CA VAL A 619 -14.23 -18.25 14.10
C VAL A 619 -15.68 -17.92 14.50
N TRP A 620 -15.98 -18.07 15.78
CA TRP A 620 -17.29 -17.70 16.32
C TRP A 620 -17.28 -16.33 17.01
N PHE A 621 -16.34 -16.11 17.94
CA PHE A 621 -16.17 -14.85 18.66
C PHE A 621 -14.72 -14.67 19.10
N HIS A 622 -14.28 -13.42 19.08
CA HIS A 622 -13.06 -12.99 19.77
C HIS A 622 -13.46 -12.52 21.16
N VAL A 623 -12.75 -12.98 22.19
CA VAL A 623 -13.09 -12.71 23.60
C VAL A 623 -11.85 -12.36 24.42
N LYS A 624 -12.08 -11.62 25.50
CA LYS A 624 -11.09 -11.39 26.55
C LYS A 624 -11.81 -11.53 27.88
N CYS A 625 -11.39 -12.51 28.67
CA CYS A 625 -11.94 -12.80 29.99
C CYS A 625 -11.14 -12.06 31.04
N ASP A 626 -11.82 -11.35 31.93
CA ASP A 626 -11.21 -10.52 32.98
C ASP A 626 -10.06 -9.67 32.40
N ASP A 627 -8.87 -9.63 33.00
CA ASP A 627 -7.68 -8.95 32.49
C ASP A 627 -6.72 -9.89 31.74
N GLY A 628 -7.20 -11.08 31.34
CA GLY A 628 -6.40 -12.08 30.64
C GLY A 628 -6.03 -11.73 29.21
N GLU A 629 -5.38 -12.65 28.51
CA GLU A 629 -5.03 -12.50 27.10
C GLU A 629 -6.27 -12.55 26.19
N SER A 630 -6.12 -11.96 25.00
CA SER A 630 -7.15 -12.07 23.95
C SER A 630 -7.20 -13.51 23.41
N GLN A 631 -8.39 -14.07 23.40
CA GLN A 631 -8.68 -15.44 22.98
C GLN A 631 -9.73 -15.45 21.87
N VAL A 632 -9.91 -16.60 21.25
CA VAL A 632 -10.91 -16.81 20.20
C VAL A 632 -11.69 -18.09 20.47
N LEU A 633 -13.01 -18.00 20.38
CA LEU A 633 -13.92 -19.14 20.41
C LEU A 633 -14.12 -19.65 18.98
N VAL A 634 -13.78 -20.91 18.73
CA VAL A 634 -13.77 -21.50 17.39
C VAL A 634 -14.46 -22.86 17.35
N GLN A 635 -14.99 -23.18 16.17
CA GLN A 635 -15.39 -24.53 15.78
C GLN A 635 -14.23 -25.20 15.06
N GLN A 636 -13.77 -26.34 15.54
CA GLN A 636 -12.73 -27.12 14.86
C GLN A 636 -13.28 -27.84 13.62
N LEU A 637 -12.42 -27.96 12.61
CA LEU A 637 -12.68 -28.71 11.39
C LEU A 637 -11.73 -29.90 11.31
N ALA A 638 -12.25 -31.09 10.94
CA ALA A 638 -11.41 -32.25 10.70
C ALA A 638 -10.76 -32.18 9.33
N THR A 639 -9.47 -32.37 9.25
CA THR A 639 -8.72 -32.42 7.99
C THR A 639 -8.95 -33.73 7.27
N LYS A 640 -9.44 -33.69 6.05
CA LYS A 640 -9.73 -34.84 5.18
C LYS A 640 -8.62 -35.08 4.16
N HIS A 641 -8.05 -34.02 3.61
CA HIS A 641 -7.03 -34.09 2.57
C HIS A 641 -6.14 -32.84 2.59
N VAL A 642 -4.87 -33.02 2.29
CA VAL A 642 -3.89 -31.94 2.17
C VAL A 642 -3.12 -32.12 0.86
N ASN A 643 -3.00 -31.05 0.08
CA ASN A 643 -2.13 -31.00 -1.08
C ASN A 643 -1.22 -29.75 -0.95
N ALA A 644 -0.07 -29.94 -0.31
CA ALA A 644 0.89 -28.87 -0.07
C ALA A 644 1.47 -28.32 -1.37
N ALA A 645 1.69 -29.17 -2.39
CA ALA A 645 2.26 -28.75 -3.67
C ALA A 645 1.34 -27.75 -4.42
N GLU A 646 0.01 -27.96 -4.36
CA GLU A 646 -0.95 -27.04 -4.94
C GLU A 646 -1.45 -25.97 -3.96
N GLY A 647 -1.07 -26.07 -2.68
CA GLY A 647 -1.45 -25.11 -1.65
C GLY A 647 -2.95 -25.09 -1.33
N TYR A 648 -3.53 -26.28 -1.10
CA TYR A 648 -4.91 -26.36 -0.62
C TYR A 648 -5.11 -27.52 0.36
N SER A 649 -6.19 -27.43 1.14
CA SER A 649 -6.65 -28.50 2.02
C SER A 649 -8.16 -28.67 1.94
N ARG A 650 -8.64 -29.86 2.32
CA ARG A 650 -10.08 -30.17 2.45
C ARG A 650 -10.36 -30.55 3.89
N HIS A 651 -11.43 -30.00 4.42
CA HIS A 651 -11.87 -30.18 5.79
C HIS A 651 -13.37 -30.48 5.83
N ILE A 652 -13.82 -31.03 6.96
CA ILE A 652 -15.24 -31.25 7.24
C ILE A 652 -15.60 -30.63 8.58
N PHE A 653 -16.83 -30.16 8.76
CA PHE A 653 -17.34 -29.75 10.05
C PHE A 653 -17.49 -30.96 10.97
N LEU A 654 -17.04 -30.82 12.19
CA LEU A 654 -17.29 -31.79 13.26
C LEU A 654 -18.61 -31.39 13.94
N ASN A 655 -19.73 -31.98 13.51
CA ASN A 655 -21.08 -31.55 13.91
C ASN A 655 -21.35 -31.73 15.41
N ASP A 656 -20.65 -32.65 16.09
CA ASP A 656 -20.89 -33.01 17.49
C ASP A 656 -19.77 -32.54 18.45
N THR A 657 -18.91 -31.61 18.03
CA THR A 657 -17.85 -31.10 18.91
C THR A 657 -18.22 -29.74 19.50
N ASP A 658 -18.01 -29.60 20.79
CA ASP A 658 -18.13 -28.31 21.46
C ASP A 658 -17.10 -27.28 20.89
N PRO A 659 -17.46 -26.00 20.83
CA PRO A 659 -16.53 -24.95 20.50
C PRO A 659 -15.34 -24.91 21.45
N VAL A 660 -14.16 -24.61 20.95
CA VAL A 660 -12.92 -24.56 21.72
C VAL A 660 -12.43 -23.13 21.87
N LEU A 661 -11.95 -22.80 23.06
CA LEU A 661 -11.29 -21.52 23.31
C LEU A 661 -9.77 -21.68 23.12
N MET A 662 -9.16 -20.81 22.32
CA MET A 662 -7.74 -20.82 22.05
C MET A 662 -7.12 -19.42 22.04
N SER A 663 -5.80 -19.33 22.16
CA SER A 663 -5.11 -18.04 22.05
C SER A 663 -5.32 -17.42 20.67
N LEU A 664 -5.54 -16.12 20.61
CA LEU A 664 -5.66 -15.37 19.36
C LEU A 664 -4.39 -15.49 18.50
N THR A 665 -3.22 -15.65 19.12
CA THR A 665 -1.93 -15.81 18.43
C THR A 665 -1.80 -17.14 17.67
N SER A 666 -2.62 -18.14 18.00
CA SER A 666 -2.67 -19.42 17.29
C SER A 666 -3.27 -19.31 15.90
N LEU A 667 -4.09 -18.28 15.66
CA LEU A 667 -4.69 -18.03 14.37
C LEU A 667 -3.66 -17.43 13.41
N LYS A 668 -3.65 -17.93 12.17
CA LYS A 668 -2.84 -17.35 11.10
C LYS A 668 -3.69 -16.41 10.26
N THR A 669 -4.08 -16.78 9.08
CA THR A 669 -4.78 -15.90 8.18
C THR A 669 -6.10 -16.51 7.73
N PRO A 670 -7.15 -15.70 7.54
CA PRO A 670 -8.39 -16.19 6.96
C PRO A 670 -8.17 -16.63 5.52
N VAL A 671 -8.85 -17.69 5.13
CA VAL A 671 -8.68 -18.35 3.83
C VAL A 671 -9.88 -18.16 2.92
N ILE A 672 -9.63 -18.15 1.62
CA ILE A 672 -10.67 -18.30 0.60
C ILE A 672 -11.09 -19.77 0.63
N TYR A 673 -12.38 -20.04 0.75
CA TYR A 673 -12.89 -21.42 0.83
C TYR A 673 -14.14 -21.65 0.01
N ARG A 674 -14.38 -22.90 -0.31
CA ARG A 674 -15.61 -23.37 -0.97
C ARG A 674 -16.20 -24.51 -0.17
N ASN A 675 -17.50 -24.41 0.11
CA ASN A 675 -18.27 -25.48 0.75
C ASN A 675 -19.01 -26.28 -0.33
N ILE A 676 -18.87 -27.60 -0.34
CA ILE A 676 -19.58 -28.52 -1.20
C ILE A 676 -20.12 -29.61 -0.31
N GLU A 677 -21.43 -29.61 -0.09
CA GLU A 677 -22.12 -30.53 0.83
C GLU A 677 -21.56 -30.43 2.24
N ASN A 678 -20.69 -31.10 2.77
CA ASN A 678 -20.02 -30.93 4.05
C ASN A 678 -18.50 -30.79 3.92
N ASP A 679 -17.99 -30.82 2.69
CA ASP A 679 -16.56 -30.67 2.43
C ASP A 679 -16.19 -29.21 2.19
N ILE A 680 -15.28 -28.68 3.02
CA ILE A 680 -14.73 -27.34 2.90
C ILE A 680 -13.37 -27.43 2.22
N THR A 681 -13.24 -26.88 1.03
CA THR A 681 -11.95 -26.73 0.34
C THR A 681 -11.39 -25.35 0.65
N CYS A 682 -10.22 -25.28 1.26
CA CYS A 682 -9.50 -24.04 1.60
C CYS A 682 -8.31 -23.86 0.66
N ILE A 683 -8.16 -22.65 0.08
CA ILE A 683 -6.94 -22.24 -0.62
C ILE A 683 -5.98 -21.64 0.39
N TRP A 684 -4.76 -22.16 0.42
CA TRP A 684 -3.76 -21.71 1.37
C TRP A 684 -3.19 -20.34 0.98
N PRO A 685 -3.19 -19.38 1.89
CA PRO A 685 -2.43 -18.17 1.72
C PRO A 685 -0.93 -18.47 1.67
N VAL A 686 -0.18 -17.58 1.05
CA VAL A 686 1.27 -17.74 0.85
C VAL A 686 2.00 -17.91 2.19
N GLU A 687 1.59 -17.16 3.19
CA GLU A 687 2.19 -17.21 4.54
C GLU A 687 2.07 -18.58 5.21
N TYR A 688 1.09 -19.35 4.78
CA TYR A 688 0.90 -20.72 5.26
C TYR A 688 1.71 -21.72 4.44
N LYS A 689 1.73 -21.56 3.10
CA LYS A 689 2.53 -22.42 2.21
C LYS A 689 4.02 -22.41 2.56
N SER A 690 4.61 -21.25 2.77
CA SER A 690 6.04 -21.07 3.04
C SER A 690 6.53 -21.68 4.35
N ARG A 691 5.63 -22.08 5.24
CA ARG A 691 5.95 -22.76 6.52
C ARG A 691 5.77 -24.27 6.46
N CYS A 692 5.17 -24.77 5.40
CA CYS A 692 4.84 -26.17 5.23
C CYS A 692 5.70 -26.87 4.18
N CYS A 693 6.47 -26.11 3.42
CA CYS A 693 7.50 -26.56 2.51
C CYS A 693 8.88 -26.26 3.08
#